data_cabee8b7273b30b461d3a48f0011048c
#
_entry.id   cabee8b7273b30b461d3a48f0011048c
#
_cell.length_a   1.000
_cell.length_b   1.000
_cell.length_c   1.000
_cell.angle_alpha   90.00
_cell.angle_beta   90.00
_cell.angle_gamma   90.00
#
_symmetry.space_group_name_H-M   'P 1'
#
loop_
_entity.id
_entity.type
_entity.pdbx_description
1 polymer ?
#
loop_
_entity_poly.entity_id
_entity_poly.type
_entity_poly.pdbx_seq_one_letter_code
_entity_poly.pdbx_strand_id
1 'polypeptide(L)'
;SQKQASLYHDPLTWPTHQYLAFYFWLKHEWQAAAVVHLGRHGTLEFLPGKSCGLGWDDPSSIVLGELPNLYPYIVDGIGEAVAAKRRGQAVILTHATPPLTGSELYGELARLRELTNHYARAHDQQQAGLQAEYYQSILKLAGELGYQPREDCEHIDGQEQSSALGSAEDRAVHLIEHWLADVQSQSGPRGLHTFGEAYSPEATADMLPRMFRDEFQVLRDGGLGAAEEKAWLAAVAGAETPAPPAGDKADARAVIEAAAWHMRHNQELDFLARGLDGRFIPVGPPGDPLSNPDIFPTGRNQYQYNSAKLPTREAWRVGKRMAEETLEIHRRRYGDYPGKLSVTLWANTLIRTHGALEAEILCFLGVEPVWNSRGDLEDVKLITPLGRPRVDVVMTVTGMYRDSFPDKMLLLDKAVRLAADAPAESGMPNHVGLNTERIARELTGKGTKPEESRELALVRIFGAQTGMYGTGVGGLVQSSGRWSQQSEVADQYLQRMSFAYSGGGWSQPARELFAQQLRGVQGVVHGRSSNLYGIMDLTENFEYQGALALAVEQLDGKQPDLYVNDLVQGERVMSGREAVVLELLSRYHNPEFIEAMVSEGYDGAKYFSRIADNQFGWDVVSDAITADDWKKYAEIYLEDKHQLGLREFFDQHNPHALENIASRVLETHRKGLQELDGKTLELAARVYVETIAQHGAACTSHICDGAELNAMAEKLAEASGQLADGALERFRRQLLRTGNVELAKAMAPAGASDLPAAAPQAVEGQVMTPPEPDPGRQTVDSSAPLPPVASAGDDLDPSRPEAASVSAAPRGNRNWLTMAALIVVCALVFVSGMFSRAVRSRPTTRP
;
A
#
# COMPACT_ATOMS: atom_id res chain seq x y z
N SER A 1 8.13 -20.33 -8.84
CA SER A 1 9.42 -19.99 -9.47
C SER A 1 9.34 -18.59 -10.07
N GLN A 2 10.43 -17.79 -10.01
CA GLN A 2 10.49 -16.43 -10.59
C GLN A 2 10.04 -16.39 -12.07
N LYS A 3 10.24 -17.47 -12.83
CA LYS A 3 9.73 -17.61 -14.19
C LYS A 3 8.20 -17.64 -14.26
N GLN A 4 7.50 -18.14 -13.26
CA GLN A 4 6.04 -18.14 -13.24
C GLN A 4 5.47 -16.78 -12.87
N ALA A 5 6.03 -16.08 -11.89
CA ALA A 5 5.58 -14.74 -11.52
C ALA A 5 5.79 -13.71 -12.65
N SER A 6 6.88 -13.84 -13.44
CA SER A 6 7.10 -12.95 -14.59
C SER A 6 6.11 -13.18 -15.75
N LEU A 7 5.51 -14.36 -15.86
CA LEU A 7 4.53 -14.64 -16.93
C LEU A 7 3.17 -13.96 -16.72
N TYR A 8 2.78 -13.70 -15.47
CA TYR A 8 1.48 -13.09 -15.16
C TYR A 8 1.46 -11.56 -15.31
N HIS A 9 2.63 -10.92 -15.30
CA HIS A 9 2.76 -9.46 -15.41
C HIS A 9 3.56 -9.01 -16.63
N ASP A 10 3.84 -9.94 -17.57
CA ASP A 10 4.51 -9.59 -18.82
C ASP A 10 3.50 -9.02 -19.82
N PRO A 11 3.59 -7.74 -20.22
CA PRO A 11 2.63 -7.12 -21.13
C PRO A 11 2.72 -7.65 -22.56
N LEU A 12 3.77 -8.39 -22.88
CA LEU A 12 4.04 -8.91 -24.23
C LEU A 12 3.76 -10.40 -24.37
N THR A 13 3.68 -11.12 -23.25
CA THR A 13 3.48 -12.57 -23.25
C THR A 13 2.00 -12.90 -23.04
N TRP A 14 1.40 -13.57 -24.01
CA TRP A 14 0.02 -14.05 -23.93
C TRP A 14 -0.19 -15.04 -22.77
N PRO A 15 -1.39 -15.11 -22.20
CA PRO A 15 -1.73 -16.06 -21.16
C PRO A 15 -1.40 -17.49 -21.57
N THR A 16 -0.97 -18.31 -20.59
CA THR A 16 -0.68 -19.73 -20.86
C THR A 16 -1.94 -20.50 -21.27
N HIS A 17 -1.76 -21.61 -21.95
CA HIS A 17 -2.88 -22.47 -22.34
C HIS A 17 -3.70 -22.95 -21.13
N GLN A 18 -3.06 -23.21 -19.98
CA GLN A 18 -3.74 -23.60 -18.74
C GLN A 18 -4.66 -22.48 -18.23
N TYR A 19 -4.20 -21.24 -18.29
CA TYR A 19 -5.00 -20.08 -17.90
C TYR A 19 -6.23 -19.91 -18.80
N LEU A 20 -6.03 -19.97 -20.11
CA LEU A 20 -7.11 -19.92 -21.10
C LEU A 20 -8.08 -21.09 -20.94
N ALA A 21 -7.55 -22.31 -20.76
CA ALA A 21 -8.35 -23.52 -20.61
C ALA A 21 -9.27 -23.44 -19.39
N PHE A 22 -8.83 -22.86 -18.26
CA PHE A 22 -9.67 -22.68 -17.08
C PHE A 22 -10.90 -21.81 -17.37
N TYR A 23 -10.73 -20.64 -17.95
CA TYR A 23 -11.88 -19.77 -18.28
C TYR A 23 -12.75 -20.32 -19.39
N PHE A 24 -12.15 -20.99 -20.40
CA PHE A 24 -12.92 -21.63 -21.46
C PHE A 24 -13.72 -22.84 -20.94
N TRP A 25 -13.15 -23.59 -19.99
CA TRP A 25 -13.87 -24.63 -19.29
C TRP A 25 -15.06 -24.06 -18.50
N LEU A 26 -14.89 -22.96 -17.77
CA LEU A 26 -15.99 -22.28 -17.09
C LEU A 26 -17.12 -21.89 -18.06
N LYS A 27 -16.77 -21.36 -19.24
CA LYS A 27 -17.74 -20.88 -20.23
C LYS A 27 -18.43 -22.04 -20.99
N HIS A 28 -17.67 -23.01 -21.48
CA HIS A 28 -18.16 -23.95 -22.48
C HIS A 28 -18.54 -25.29 -21.87
N GLU A 29 -17.82 -25.79 -20.87
CA GLU A 29 -18.11 -27.06 -20.21
C GLU A 29 -18.97 -26.90 -18.97
N TRP A 30 -18.54 -26.01 -18.04
CA TRP A 30 -19.30 -25.74 -16.82
C TRP A 30 -20.56 -24.91 -17.10
N GLN A 31 -20.58 -24.11 -18.16
CA GLN A 31 -21.68 -23.21 -18.54
C GLN A 31 -22.04 -22.24 -17.41
N ALA A 32 -21.03 -21.64 -16.79
CA ALA A 32 -21.20 -20.64 -15.74
C ALA A 32 -22.05 -19.46 -16.23
N ALA A 33 -23.03 -19.03 -15.43
CA ALA A 33 -23.86 -17.88 -15.75
C ALA A 33 -23.21 -16.55 -15.33
N ALA A 34 -22.27 -16.58 -14.39
CA ALA A 34 -21.48 -15.46 -13.92
C ALA A 34 -20.18 -15.95 -13.28
N VAL A 35 -19.19 -15.06 -13.14
CA VAL A 35 -17.97 -15.28 -12.34
C VAL A 35 -17.98 -14.33 -11.16
N VAL A 36 -17.68 -14.87 -9.97
CA VAL A 36 -17.43 -14.08 -8.78
C VAL A 36 -15.94 -14.18 -8.46
N HIS A 37 -15.21 -13.08 -8.64
CA HIS A 37 -13.84 -12.98 -8.17
C HIS A 37 -13.86 -12.43 -6.74
N LEU A 38 -13.25 -13.14 -5.81
CA LEU A 38 -13.17 -12.73 -4.40
C LEU A 38 -11.72 -12.44 -4.03
N GLY A 39 -11.45 -11.25 -3.55
CA GLY A 39 -10.12 -10.85 -3.08
C GLY A 39 -9.74 -9.44 -3.48
N ARG A 40 -8.50 -9.02 -3.16
CA ARG A 40 -8.04 -7.66 -3.41
C ARG A 40 -7.69 -7.41 -4.88
N HIS A 41 -7.11 -8.37 -5.56
CA HIS A 41 -6.88 -8.34 -7.01
C HIS A 41 -6.71 -9.77 -7.52
N GLY A 42 -7.01 -9.97 -8.81
CA GLY A 42 -6.77 -11.21 -9.53
C GLY A 42 -5.70 -11.04 -10.60
N THR A 43 -5.69 -11.94 -11.54
CA THR A 43 -4.76 -11.90 -12.69
C THR A 43 -5.42 -11.38 -13.95
N LEU A 44 -6.74 -11.39 -14.02
CA LEU A 44 -7.51 -11.03 -15.22
C LEU A 44 -7.27 -9.58 -15.64
N GLU A 45 -7.27 -8.66 -14.71
CA GLU A 45 -7.04 -7.23 -14.92
C GLU A 45 -5.58 -6.87 -15.24
N PHE A 46 -4.64 -7.80 -15.03
CA PHE A 46 -3.22 -7.62 -15.33
C PHE A 46 -2.74 -8.36 -16.58
N LEU A 47 -3.65 -9.00 -17.34
CA LEU A 47 -3.30 -9.63 -18.59
C LEU A 47 -2.74 -8.59 -19.60
N PRO A 48 -1.98 -9.01 -20.63
CA PRO A 48 -1.46 -8.11 -21.65
C PRO A 48 -2.55 -7.29 -22.35
N GLY A 49 -2.16 -6.31 -23.15
CA GLY A 49 -3.07 -5.46 -23.92
C GLY A 49 -3.21 -4.05 -23.36
N LYS A 50 -4.23 -3.33 -23.78
CA LYS A 50 -4.46 -1.92 -23.44
C LYS A 50 -4.77 -1.73 -21.95
N SER A 51 -4.32 -0.61 -21.38
CA SER A 51 -4.62 -0.25 -19.98
C SER A 51 -6.07 0.22 -19.77
N CYS A 52 -6.71 0.71 -20.84
CA CYS A 52 -8.13 1.11 -20.85
C CYS A 52 -8.67 1.07 -22.30
N GLY A 53 -9.99 1.13 -22.45
CA GLY A 53 -10.63 1.12 -23.75
C GLY A 53 -10.37 -0.20 -24.50
N LEU A 54 -10.59 -1.33 -23.83
CA LEU A 54 -10.34 -2.67 -24.36
C LEU A 54 -11.21 -2.96 -25.58
N GLY A 55 -10.59 -3.58 -26.59
CA GLY A 55 -11.30 -4.22 -27.67
C GLY A 55 -11.67 -5.67 -27.35
N TRP A 56 -12.45 -6.31 -28.21
CA TRP A 56 -12.79 -7.74 -28.08
C TRP A 56 -11.60 -8.66 -28.30
N ASP A 57 -10.53 -8.15 -28.89
CA ASP A 57 -9.26 -8.80 -29.17
C ASP A 57 -8.24 -8.67 -28.05
N ASP A 58 -8.52 -7.87 -27.00
CA ASP A 58 -7.66 -7.80 -25.83
C ASP A 58 -7.76 -9.09 -24.98
N PRO A 59 -6.65 -9.63 -24.44
CA PRO A 59 -6.63 -10.91 -23.74
C PRO A 59 -7.65 -11.05 -22.61
N SER A 60 -7.85 -10.02 -21.80
CA SER A 60 -8.84 -10.05 -20.72
C SER A 60 -10.28 -10.12 -21.24
N SER A 61 -10.57 -9.45 -22.36
CA SER A 61 -11.88 -9.55 -23.02
C SER A 61 -12.11 -10.94 -23.63
N ILE A 62 -11.10 -11.54 -24.26
CA ILE A 62 -11.17 -12.91 -24.81
C ILE A 62 -11.42 -13.92 -23.69
N VAL A 63 -10.67 -13.80 -22.60
CA VAL A 63 -10.73 -14.71 -21.46
C VAL A 63 -12.11 -14.66 -20.81
N LEU A 64 -12.60 -13.48 -20.47
CA LEU A 64 -13.89 -13.30 -19.79
C LEU A 64 -15.06 -13.55 -20.76
N GLY A 65 -14.99 -13.02 -21.97
CA GLY A 65 -16.08 -13.07 -22.93
C GLY A 65 -17.32 -12.33 -22.44
N GLU A 66 -18.48 -13.01 -22.50
CA GLU A 66 -19.78 -12.45 -22.10
C GLU A 66 -20.16 -12.75 -20.64
N LEU A 67 -19.27 -13.37 -19.85
CA LEU A 67 -19.57 -13.70 -18.46
C LEU A 67 -19.64 -12.44 -17.62
N PRO A 68 -20.76 -12.19 -16.91
CA PRO A 68 -20.82 -11.17 -15.87
C PRO A 68 -19.73 -11.41 -14.84
N ASN A 69 -18.98 -10.35 -14.50
CA ASN A 69 -17.91 -10.39 -13.54
C ASN A 69 -18.29 -9.57 -12.29
N LEU A 70 -18.65 -10.26 -11.22
CA LEU A 70 -18.93 -9.66 -9.92
C LEU A 70 -17.68 -9.80 -9.06
N TYR A 71 -17.22 -8.70 -8.48
CA TYR A 71 -15.94 -8.69 -7.78
C TYR A 71 -16.08 -8.08 -6.37
N PRO A 72 -16.36 -8.89 -5.33
CA PRO A 72 -16.21 -8.46 -3.95
C PRO A 72 -14.78 -7.99 -3.70
N TYR A 73 -14.64 -6.72 -3.32
CA TYR A 73 -13.35 -6.04 -3.24
C TYR A 73 -13.30 -5.14 -2.01
N ILE A 74 -12.16 -5.16 -1.28
CA ILE A 74 -12.00 -4.28 -0.12
C ILE A 74 -12.16 -2.81 -0.52
N VAL A 75 -12.99 -2.08 0.21
CA VAL A 75 -13.39 -0.71 -0.13
C VAL A 75 -12.22 0.28 -0.21
N ASP A 76 -11.11 0.01 0.49
CA ASP A 76 -9.88 0.81 0.45
C ASP A 76 -8.88 0.39 -0.63
N GLY A 77 -9.15 -0.66 -1.41
CA GLY A 77 -8.32 -1.13 -2.53
C GLY A 77 -8.58 -0.40 -3.85
N ILE A 78 -8.47 0.92 -3.89
CA ILE A 78 -9.08 1.79 -4.89
C ILE A 78 -8.48 1.64 -6.29
N GLY A 79 -7.16 1.69 -6.43
CA GLY A 79 -6.48 1.72 -7.73
C GLY A 79 -6.67 0.41 -8.50
N GLU A 80 -6.49 -0.71 -7.82
CA GLU A 80 -6.66 -2.05 -8.38
C GLU A 80 -8.14 -2.33 -8.73
N ALA A 81 -9.08 -1.87 -7.90
CA ALA A 81 -10.51 -1.96 -8.20
C ALA A 81 -10.87 -1.18 -9.49
N VAL A 82 -10.28 -0.01 -9.69
CA VAL A 82 -10.43 0.74 -10.95
C VAL A 82 -9.85 -0.03 -12.14
N ALA A 83 -8.70 -0.70 -11.98
CA ALA A 83 -8.14 -1.56 -13.02
C ALA A 83 -9.07 -2.74 -13.34
N ALA A 84 -9.63 -3.41 -12.33
CA ALA A 84 -10.61 -4.49 -12.54
C ALA A 84 -11.87 -4.02 -13.30
N LYS A 85 -12.35 -2.80 -13.03
CA LYS A 85 -13.45 -2.20 -13.82
C LYS A 85 -13.06 -1.93 -15.25
N ARG A 86 -11.88 -1.38 -15.50
CA ARG A 86 -11.43 -0.98 -16.84
C ARG A 86 -11.01 -2.17 -17.68
N ARG A 87 -10.41 -3.18 -17.08
CA ARG A 87 -9.78 -4.31 -17.77
C ARG A 87 -10.46 -5.66 -17.56
N GLY A 88 -11.23 -5.81 -16.47
CA GLY A 88 -11.99 -7.02 -16.16
C GLY A 88 -13.50 -6.83 -16.30
N GLN A 89 -13.99 -5.68 -16.78
CA GLN A 89 -15.41 -5.32 -16.89
C GLN A 89 -16.18 -5.59 -15.58
N ALA A 90 -15.49 -5.45 -14.43
CA ALA A 90 -15.99 -5.86 -13.16
C ALA A 90 -17.05 -4.89 -12.58
N VAL A 91 -18.09 -5.45 -12.02
CA VAL A 91 -18.95 -4.78 -11.05
C VAL A 91 -18.29 -4.96 -9.69
N ILE A 92 -17.67 -3.91 -9.18
CA ILE A 92 -16.97 -3.95 -7.89
C ILE A 92 -17.98 -3.87 -6.76
N LEU A 93 -18.11 -4.94 -6.00
CA LEU A 93 -18.91 -4.98 -4.79
C LEU A 93 -18.00 -4.66 -3.60
N THR A 94 -18.09 -3.43 -3.06
CA THR A 94 -17.23 -3.07 -1.94
C THR A 94 -17.52 -3.94 -0.73
N HIS A 95 -16.48 -4.39 -0.02
CA HIS A 95 -16.62 -4.93 1.31
C HIS A 95 -15.85 -4.10 2.33
N ALA A 96 -16.26 -4.17 3.58
CA ALA A 96 -15.69 -3.38 4.65
C ALA A 96 -14.20 -3.74 4.89
N THR A 97 -13.48 -2.81 5.51
CA THR A 97 -12.16 -3.09 6.10
C THR A 97 -12.33 -3.92 7.38
N PRO A 98 -11.27 -4.48 7.96
CA PRO A 98 -11.29 -4.81 9.38
C PRO A 98 -11.69 -3.58 10.21
N PRO A 99 -12.23 -3.74 11.42
CA PRO A 99 -12.45 -2.62 12.32
C PRO A 99 -11.15 -1.86 12.54
N LEU A 100 -11.18 -0.53 12.43
CA LEU A 100 -10.03 0.34 12.64
C LEU A 100 -10.12 0.97 14.03
N THR A 101 -9.44 0.35 14.99
CA THR A 101 -9.49 0.74 16.40
C THR A 101 -8.21 1.48 16.81
N GLY A 102 -8.25 2.20 17.94
CA GLY A 102 -7.08 2.85 18.48
C GLY A 102 -6.14 1.88 19.17
N SER A 103 -4.91 2.35 19.39
CA SER A 103 -3.92 1.64 20.17
C SER A 103 -4.03 2.10 21.64
N GLU A 104 -4.32 1.18 22.55
CA GLU A 104 -4.19 1.46 23.98
C GLU A 104 -2.71 1.41 24.41
N LEU A 105 -2.37 2.18 25.46
CA LEU A 105 -1.03 2.09 26.02
C LEU A 105 -0.90 0.84 26.92
N TYR A 106 0.08 0.02 26.66
CA TYR A 106 0.32 -1.26 27.33
C TYR A 106 1.73 -1.35 27.91
N GLY A 107 1.96 -2.26 28.86
CA GLY A 107 3.27 -2.58 29.40
C GLY A 107 4.11 -1.36 29.75
N GLU A 108 5.29 -1.24 29.17
CA GLU A 108 6.22 -0.14 29.42
C GLU A 108 5.72 1.22 28.89
N LEU A 109 4.83 1.26 27.89
CA LEU A 109 4.18 2.50 27.45
C LEU A 109 3.25 3.06 28.54
N ALA A 110 2.45 2.19 29.15
CA ALA A 110 1.58 2.58 30.26
C ALA A 110 2.41 3.04 31.47
N ARG A 111 3.52 2.34 31.77
CA ARG A 111 4.48 2.75 32.81
C ARG A 111 5.11 4.10 32.52
N LEU A 112 5.48 4.37 31.27
CA LEU A 112 6.02 5.66 30.87
C LEU A 112 4.99 6.78 31.11
N ARG A 113 3.72 6.56 30.79
CA ARG A 113 2.62 7.49 31.10
C ARG A 113 2.48 7.73 32.61
N GLU A 114 2.63 6.69 33.44
CA GLU A 114 2.62 6.86 34.90
C GLU A 114 3.79 7.71 35.38
N LEU A 115 5.00 7.50 34.84
CA LEU A 115 6.18 8.31 35.19
C LEU A 115 6.01 9.77 34.81
N THR A 116 5.43 10.11 33.64
CA THR A 116 5.15 11.51 33.26
C THR A 116 4.12 12.14 34.22
N ASN A 117 3.07 11.40 34.62
CA ASN A 117 2.11 11.85 35.61
C ASN A 117 2.76 12.10 37.01
N HIS A 118 3.71 11.25 37.40
CA HIS A 118 4.45 11.44 38.65
C HIS A 118 5.40 12.63 38.60
N TYR A 119 6.07 12.86 37.45
CA TYR A 119 6.87 14.03 37.19
C TYR A 119 6.05 15.32 37.35
N ALA A 120 4.88 15.40 36.70
CA ALA A 120 3.99 16.55 36.79
C ALA A 120 3.56 16.84 38.25
N ARG A 121 3.19 15.79 39.02
CA ARG A 121 2.84 15.94 40.43
C ARG A 121 4.01 16.40 41.28
N ALA A 122 5.23 15.89 41.04
CA ALA A 122 6.43 16.32 41.76
C ALA A 122 6.78 17.79 41.46
N HIS A 123 6.58 18.21 40.20
CA HIS A 123 6.71 19.60 39.78
C HIS A 123 5.73 20.52 40.54
N ASP A 124 4.42 20.20 40.52
CA ASP A 124 3.37 20.97 41.19
C ASP A 124 3.60 21.08 42.70
N GLN A 125 4.15 20.03 43.31
CA GLN A 125 4.49 19.97 44.74
C GLN A 125 5.87 20.53 45.03
N GLN A 126 6.60 21.08 44.08
CA GLN A 126 7.94 21.65 44.22
C GLN A 126 8.97 20.68 44.83
N GLN A 127 8.85 19.37 44.52
CA GLN A 127 9.75 18.31 44.99
C GLN A 127 10.91 18.08 44.01
N ALA A 128 11.82 19.06 43.93
CA ALA A 128 12.88 19.09 42.89
C ALA A 128 13.72 17.80 42.82
N GLY A 129 14.01 17.13 43.95
CA GLY A 129 14.76 15.88 43.97
C GLY A 129 14.02 14.72 43.32
N LEU A 130 12.72 14.56 43.62
CA LEU A 130 11.88 13.54 42.98
C LEU A 130 11.62 13.84 41.51
N GLN A 131 11.42 15.10 41.16
CA GLN A 131 11.25 15.53 39.77
C GLN A 131 12.46 15.12 38.91
N ALA A 132 13.69 15.38 39.42
CA ALA A 132 14.90 14.98 38.71
C ALA A 132 15.02 13.44 38.49
N GLU A 133 14.68 12.64 39.51
CA GLU A 133 14.71 11.17 39.39
C GLU A 133 13.67 10.64 38.41
N TYR A 134 12.44 11.22 38.43
CA TYR A 134 11.43 10.85 37.41
C TYR A 134 11.88 11.25 36.01
N TYR A 135 12.46 12.43 35.84
CA TYR A 135 12.99 12.87 34.55
C TYR A 135 14.01 11.89 33.95
N GLN A 136 15.00 11.45 34.75
CA GLN A 136 15.98 10.47 34.31
C GLN A 136 15.33 9.11 33.92
N SER A 137 14.36 8.69 34.75
CA SER A 137 13.61 7.44 34.48
C SER A 137 12.77 7.54 33.20
N ILE A 138 12.14 8.69 32.94
CA ILE A 138 11.37 8.96 31.72
C ILE A 138 12.27 8.92 30.49
N LEU A 139 13.39 9.65 30.49
CA LEU A 139 14.31 9.68 29.35
C LEU A 139 14.85 8.28 29.02
N LYS A 140 15.24 7.53 30.07
CA LYS A 140 15.75 6.17 29.88
C LYS A 140 14.70 5.27 29.25
N LEU A 141 13.51 5.22 29.82
CA LEU A 141 12.44 4.34 29.33
C LEU A 141 11.94 4.76 27.96
N ALA A 142 11.79 6.04 27.69
CA ALA A 142 11.41 6.55 26.37
C ALA A 142 12.44 6.14 25.30
N GLY A 143 13.75 6.26 25.60
CA GLY A 143 14.83 5.82 24.72
C GLY A 143 14.79 4.30 24.46
N GLU A 144 14.56 3.47 25.50
CA GLU A 144 14.39 2.01 25.37
C GLU A 144 13.16 1.62 24.52
N LEU A 145 12.13 2.48 24.48
CA LEU A 145 10.95 2.30 23.65
C LEU A 145 11.15 2.79 22.21
N GLY A 146 12.27 3.46 21.92
CA GLY A 146 12.60 3.96 20.59
C GLY A 146 12.21 5.42 20.34
N TYR A 147 11.83 6.16 21.36
CA TYR A 147 11.61 7.61 21.25
C TYR A 147 12.87 8.31 20.75
N GLN A 148 12.71 9.12 19.72
CA GLN A 148 13.76 10.03 19.25
C GLN A 148 13.38 11.46 19.62
N PRO A 149 14.29 12.21 20.32
CA PRO A 149 14.00 13.59 20.65
C PRO A 149 13.69 14.40 19.39
N ARG A 150 12.58 15.10 19.40
CA ARG A 150 12.23 16.08 18.37
C ARG A 150 12.91 17.40 18.72
N GLU A 151 13.47 18.05 17.71
CA GLU A 151 14.07 19.39 17.92
C GLU A 151 13.00 20.49 18.03
N ASP A 152 11.74 20.22 17.73
CA ASP A 152 10.69 21.21 17.52
C ASP A 152 9.47 20.99 18.40
N CYS A 153 9.33 21.82 19.45
CA CYS A 153 8.07 22.00 20.16
C CYS A 153 7.13 23.04 19.53
N GLU A 154 7.59 23.78 18.52
CA GLU A 154 6.93 25.04 18.14
C GLU A 154 5.66 24.88 17.29
N HIS A 155 5.37 23.67 16.77
CA HIS A 155 4.27 23.48 15.80
C HIS A 155 3.11 22.60 16.27
N ILE A 156 3.19 21.99 17.48
CA ILE A 156 2.18 21.00 17.90
C ILE A 156 0.83 21.65 18.28
N ASP A 157 0.82 22.89 18.79
CA ASP A 157 -0.40 23.53 19.28
C ASP A 157 -0.81 24.83 18.57
N GLY A 158 -0.16 25.23 17.47
CA GLY A 158 -0.52 26.47 16.75
C GLY A 158 -0.43 27.76 17.60
N GLN A 159 0.17 27.71 18.78
CA GLN A 159 0.39 28.84 19.67
C GLN A 159 1.88 29.01 19.97
N GLU A 160 2.38 30.21 19.76
CA GLU A 160 3.73 30.67 20.08
C GLU A 160 4.00 30.63 21.60
N GLN A 161 4.09 29.46 22.24
CA GLN A 161 4.29 29.33 23.68
C GLN A 161 5.43 28.40 24.10
N SER A 162 6.50 28.29 23.31
CA SER A 162 7.70 27.59 23.80
C SER A 162 8.31 28.27 25.06
N SER A 163 8.04 29.53 25.28
CA SER A 163 8.45 30.28 26.48
C SER A 163 7.57 30.04 27.70
N ALA A 164 6.40 29.43 27.57
CA ALA A 164 5.48 29.13 28.68
C ALA A 164 5.75 27.77 29.35
N LEU A 165 6.51 26.88 28.69
CA LEU A 165 6.76 25.49 29.14
C LEU A 165 7.94 25.36 30.14
N GLY A 166 8.29 26.36 30.90
CA GLY A 166 9.26 26.23 32.00
C GLY A 166 10.69 25.84 31.58
N SER A 167 11.26 24.83 32.23
CA SER A 167 12.64 24.38 32.01
C SER A 167 12.81 23.54 30.74
N ALA A 168 14.05 23.25 30.30
CA ALA A 168 14.33 22.30 29.23
C ALA A 168 13.83 20.88 29.54
N GLU A 169 13.82 20.51 30.82
CA GLU A 169 13.31 19.23 31.33
C GLU A 169 11.79 19.13 31.13
N ASP A 170 11.04 20.20 31.48
CA ASP A 170 9.60 20.25 31.29
C ASP A 170 9.22 20.12 29.81
N ARG A 171 9.96 20.79 28.92
CA ARG A 171 9.77 20.65 27.46
C ARG A 171 10.02 19.23 26.97
N ALA A 172 11.09 18.59 27.45
CA ALA A 172 11.40 17.20 27.03
C ALA A 172 10.32 16.21 27.49
N VAL A 173 9.81 16.34 28.73
CA VAL A 173 8.71 15.49 29.22
C VAL A 173 7.44 15.75 28.44
N HIS A 174 7.10 17.00 28.14
CA HIS A 174 5.94 17.37 27.33
C HIS A 174 5.99 16.73 25.91
N LEU A 175 7.15 16.73 25.25
CA LEU A 175 7.32 16.06 23.97
C LEU A 175 7.11 14.54 24.05
N ILE A 176 7.56 13.92 25.14
CA ILE A 176 7.33 12.48 25.36
C ILE A 176 5.84 12.20 25.60
N GLU A 177 5.12 13.09 26.30
CA GLU A 177 3.67 12.98 26.46
C GLU A 177 2.93 13.07 25.13
N HIS A 178 3.33 13.99 24.24
CA HIS A 178 2.80 14.06 22.88
C HIS A 178 3.10 12.80 22.09
N TRP A 179 4.32 12.29 22.16
CA TRP A 179 4.67 11.04 21.50
C TRP A 179 3.83 9.84 21.99
N LEU A 180 3.57 9.75 23.31
CA LEU A 180 2.65 8.73 23.85
C LEU A 180 1.22 8.92 23.35
N ALA A 181 0.76 10.17 23.23
CA ALA A 181 -0.54 10.48 22.64
C ALA A 181 -0.56 10.10 21.12
N ASP A 182 0.54 10.31 20.41
CA ASP A 182 0.68 9.88 19.03
C ASP A 182 0.56 8.35 18.88
N VAL A 183 1.25 7.57 19.74
CA VAL A 183 1.11 6.10 19.76
C VAL A 183 -0.35 5.70 20.02
N GLN A 184 -0.99 6.32 21.03
CA GLN A 184 -2.37 6.02 21.41
C GLN A 184 -3.39 6.42 20.33
N SER A 185 -3.12 7.48 19.58
CA SER A 185 -4.00 7.97 18.52
C SER A 185 -3.92 7.12 17.24
N GLN A 186 -2.84 6.33 17.06
CA GLN A 186 -2.71 5.48 15.90
C GLN A 186 -3.89 4.53 15.79
N SER A 187 -4.52 4.54 14.62
CA SER A 187 -5.57 3.59 14.30
C SER A 187 -4.99 2.45 13.49
N GLY A 188 -5.42 1.23 13.77
CA GLY A 188 -4.98 0.05 13.08
C GLY A 188 -6.09 -0.98 12.91
N PRO A 189 -5.93 -1.94 11.97
CA PRO A 189 -6.89 -3.01 11.79
C PRO A 189 -6.91 -3.93 13.02
N ARG A 190 -8.09 -4.30 13.49
CA ARG A 190 -8.26 -5.29 14.56
C ARG A 190 -8.82 -6.58 13.96
N GLY A 191 -7.95 -7.56 13.75
CA GLY A 191 -8.29 -8.79 13.03
C GLY A 191 -8.44 -8.58 11.52
N LEU A 192 -9.24 -9.41 10.90
CA LEU A 192 -9.62 -9.35 9.49
C LEU A 192 -11.12 -9.10 9.34
N HIS A 193 -11.58 -8.88 8.10
CA HIS A 193 -13.01 -8.76 7.81
C HIS A 193 -13.50 -9.97 7.04
N THR A 194 -14.59 -10.59 7.52
CA THR A 194 -15.29 -11.63 6.79
C THR A 194 -16.37 -11.01 5.91
N PHE A 195 -16.34 -11.28 4.61
CA PHE A 195 -17.34 -10.79 3.66
C PHE A 195 -18.76 -11.18 4.07
N GLY A 196 -19.62 -10.19 4.20
CA GLY A 196 -21.02 -10.35 4.61
C GLY A 196 -21.27 -10.28 6.11
N GLU A 197 -20.25 -10.15 6.95
CA GLU A 197 -20.40 -9.97 8.39
C GLU A 197 -20.45 -8.49 8.78
N ALA A 198 -21.25 -8.17 9.76
CA ALA A 198 -21.34 -6.83 10.34
C ALA A 198 -20.27 -6.64 11.42
N TYR A 199 -19.85 -5.40 11.68
CA TYR A 199 -18.99 -5.13 12.84
C TYR A 199 -19.71 -5.45 14.15
N SER A 200 -18.93 -5.83 15.18
CA SER A 200 -19.45 -6.00 16.51
C SER A 200 -19.92 -4.67 17.12
N PRO A 201 -20.81 -4.67 18.14
CA PRO A 201 -21.15 -3.44 18.86
C PRO A 201 -19.94 -2.72 19.42
N GLU A 202 -18.97 -3.45 19.95
CA GLU A 202 -17.74 -2.90 20.55
C GLU A 202 -16.90 -2.19 19.49
N ALA A 203 -16.65 -2.85 18.35
CA ALA A 203 -15.92 -2.27 17.24
C ALA A 203 -16.62 -1.03 16.67
N THR A 204 -17.95 -1.10 16.53
CA THR A 204 -18.76 0.05 16.09
C THR A 204 -18.61 1.22 17.04
N ALA A 205 -18.73 1.00 18.35
CA ALA A 205 -18.62 2.05 19.36
C ALA A 205 -17.23 2.71 19.39
N ASP A 206 -16.16 1.94 19.16
CA ASP A 206 -14.79 2.46 19.14
C ASP A 206 -14.48 3.26 17.85
N MET A 207 -15.01 2.83 16.71
CA MET A 207 -14.77 3.49 15.42
C MET A 207 -15.51 4.83 15.28
N LEU A 208 -16.74 4.96 15.79
CA LEU A 208 -17.58 6.15 15.58
C LEU A 208 -16.91 7.47 15.98
N PRO A 209 -16.26 7.63 17.17
CA PRO A 209 -15.60 8.88 17.53
C PRO A 209 -14.38 9.20 16.65
N ARG A 210 -13.79 8.19 16.01
CA ARG A 210 -12.65 8.36 15.10
C ARG A 210 -13.11 8.76 13.70
N MET A 211 -14.29 8.27 13.27
CA MET A 211 -14.93 8.59 11.99
C MET A 211 -15.52 10.01 11.97
N PHE A 212 -16.07 10.45 13.10
CA PHE A 212 -16.88 11.68 13.23
C PHE A 212 -16.29 12.64 14.27
N ARG A 213 -14.97 12.92 14.14
CA ARG A 213 -14.23 13.76 15.11
C ARG A 213 -14.86 15.13 15.31
N ASP A 214 -15.24 15.79 14.21
CA ASP A 214 -15.82 17.14 14.24
C ASP A 214 -17.23 17.13 14.86
N GLU A 215 -18.05 16.15 14.54
CA GLU A 215 -19.39 15.99 15.10
C GLU A 215 -19.31 15.69 16.60
N PHE A 216 -18.39 14.84 17.04
CA PHE A 216 -18.16 14.58 18.45
C PHE A 216 -17.65 15.81 19.18
N GLN A 217 -16.78 16.62 18.56
CA GLN A 217 -16.34 17.89 19.15
C GLN A 217 -17.53 18.84 19.35
N VAL A 218 -18.38 18.98 18.35
CA VAL A 218 -19.61 19.79 18.46
C VAL A 218 -20.51 19.29 19.60
N LEU A 219 -20.67 17.98 19.76
CA LEU A 219 -21.48 17.39 20.83
C LEU A 219 -20.86 17.64 22.22
N ARG A 220 -19.54 17.52 22.36
CA ARG A 220 -18.80 17.80 23.61
C ARG A 220 -18.87 19.28 23.97
N ASP A 221 -18.70 20.17 23.03
CA ASP A 221 -18.86 21.62 23.21
C ASP A 221 -20.30 21.98 23.58
N GLY A 222 -21.28 21.19 23.11
CA GLY A 222 -22.68 21.25 23.49
C GLY A 222 -23.02 20.66 24.86
N GLY A 223 -22.02 20.12 25.58
CA GLY A 223 -22.15 19.61 26.95
C GLY A 223 -22.25 18.10 27.10
N LEU A 224 -21.96 17.32 26.08
CA LEU A 224 -21.89 15.84 26.16
C LEU A 224 -20.73 15.42 27.05
N GLY A 225 -21.02 14.92 28.24
CA GLY A 225 -20.00 14.44 29.18
C GLY A 225 -19.46 13.05 28.80
N ALA A 226 -18.22 12.73 29.17
CA ALA A 226 -17.56 11.46 28.79
C ALA A 226 -18.34 10.19 29.21
N ALA A 227 -18.96 10.20 30.39
CA ALA A 227 -19.78 9.06 30.84
C ALA A 227 -21.08 8.91 30.01
N GLU A 228 -21.68 10.05 29.64
CA GLU A 228 -22.88 10.08 28.80
C GLU A 228 -22.54 9.66 27.37
N GLU A 229 -21.42 10.14 26.81
CA GLU A 229 -20.89 9.74 25.51
C GLU A 229 -20.68 8.23 25.44
N LYS A 230 -20.00 7.64 26.41
CA LYS A 230 -19.78 6.18 26.47
C LYS A 230 -21.10 5.40 26.53
N ALA A 231 -22.04 5.84 27.37
CA ALA A 231 -23.34 5.17 27.47
C ALA A 231 -24.16 5.30 26.19
N TRP A 232 -24.13 6.47 25.54
CA TRP A 232 -24.80 6.69 24.27
C TRP A 232 -24.20 5.86 23.14
N LEU A 233 -22.86 5.82 23.01
CA LEU A 233 -22.16 5.00 22.04
C LEU A 233 -22.52 3.51 22.16
N ALA A 234 -22.55 2.98 23.38
CA ALA A 234 -22.94 1.60 23.62
C ALA A 234 -24.39 1.33 23.20
N ALA A 235 -25.26 2.28 23.45
CA ALA A 235 -26.68 2.17 23.08
C ALA A 235 -26.89 2.22 21.55
N VAL A 236 -26.23 3.15 20.87
CA VAL A 236 -26.30 3.34 19.41
C VAL A 236 -25.69 2.15 18.67
N ALA A 237 -24.52 1.69 19.12
CA ALA A 237 -23.86 0.53 18.54
C ALA A 237 -24.64 -0.78 18.74
N GLY A 238 -25.45 -0.90 19.79
CA GLY A 238 -26.32 -2.04 20.05
C GLY A 238 -27.75 -1.92 19.48
N ALA A 239 -28.10 -0.80 18.81
CA ALA A 239 -29.48 -0.56 18.37
C ALA A 239 -29.86 -1.47 17.19
N GLU A 240 -31.05 -2.10 17.31
CA GLU A 240 -31.65 -2.95 16.26
C GLU A 240 -32.59 -2.19 15.32
N THR A 241 -33.01 -0.99 15.70
CA THR A 241 -33.96 -0.18 14.92
C THR A 241 -33.23 0.71 13.92
N PRO A 242 -33.74 0.85 12.67
CA PRO A 242 -33.13 1.73 11.69
C PRO A 242 -33.09 3.17 12.20
N ALA A 243 -31.95 3.86 11.97
CA ALA A 243 -31.88 5.28 12.20
C ALA A 243 -32.81 6.03 11.21
N PRO A 244 -33.43 7.14 11.62
CA PRO A 244 -34.21 7.96 10.69
C PRO A 244 -33.34 8.46 9.56
N PRO A 245 -33.87 8.59 8.32
CA PRO A 245 -33.06 9.06 7.20
C PRO A 245 -32.52 10.46 7.50
N ALA A 246 -31.21 10.63 7.32
CA ALA A 246 -30.55 11.92 7.45
C ALA A 246 -31.07 12.89 6.38
N GLY A 247 -31.63 14.01 6.79
CA GLY A 247 -32.01 15.11 5.89
C GLY A 247 -30.87 16.11 5.72
N ASP A 248 -31.02 17.06 4.77
CA ASP A 248 -30.03 18.09 4.44
C ASP A 248 -29.51 18.99 5.60
N LYS A 249 -30.03 18.79 6.80
CA LYS A 249 -29.66 19.44 8.07
C LYS A 249 -29.65 18.42 9.21
N ALA A 250 -29.06 17.22 8.98
CA ALA A 250 -28.99 16.21 10.03
C ALA A 250 -28.18 16.75 11.21
N ASP A 251 -28.75 16.68 12.41
CA ASP A 251 -28.05 16.86 13.67
C ASP A 251 -26.86 15.86 13.73
N ALA A 252 -25.74 16.27 14.30
CA ALA A 252 -24.55 15.44 14.48
C ALA A 252 -24.87 14.04 15.02
N ARG A 253 -25.82 13.94 15.97
CA ARG A 253 -26.28 12.65 16.50
C ARG A 253 -26.91 11.76 15.42
N ALA A 254 -27.77 12.31 14.58
CA ALA A 254 -28.46 11.55 13.55
C ALA A 254 -27.52 10.99 12.50
N VAL A 255 -26.45 11.73 12.15
CA VAL A 255 -25.42 11.27 11.23
C VAL A 255 -24.67 10.06 11.81
N ILE A 256 -24.24 10.17 13.08
CA ILE A 256 -23.53 9.11 13.79
C ILE A 256 -24.41 7.86 13.95
N GLU A 257 -25.69 8.03 14.34
CA GLU A 257 -26.65 6.93 14.50
C GLU A 257 -26.93 6.20 13.15
N ALA A 258 -27.03 6.94 12.06
CA ALA A 258 -27.19 6.36 10.71
C ALA A 258 -25.96 5.53 10.30
N ALA A 259 -24.76 6.05 10.53
CA ALA A 259 -23.54 5.31 10.26
C ALA A 259 -23.42 4.04 11.11
N ALA A 260 -23.69 4.12 12.41
CA ALA A 260 -23.70 2.99 13.32
C ALA A 260 -24.69 1.89 12.86
N TRP A 261 -25.86 2.30 12.41
CA TRP A 261 -26.84 1.33 11.87
C TRP A 261 -26.29 0.60 10.64
N HIS A 262 -25.71 1.32 9.68
CA HIS A 262 -25.11 0.72 8.48
C HIS A 262 -23.92 -0.19 8.79
N MET A 263 -23.11 0.14 9.78
CA MET A 263 -22.00 -0.70 10.25
C MET A 263 -22.47 -2.02 10.86
N ARG A 264 -23.64 -2.00 11.52
CA ARG A 264 -24.28 -3.15 12.17
C ARG A 264 -25.18 -3.96 11.23
N HIS A 265 -25.57 -3.42 10.08
CA HIS A 265 -26.48 -4.05 9.11
C HIS A 265 -25.76 -4.16 7.76
N ASN A 266 -24.86 -5.15 7.67
CA ASN A 266 -24.09 -5.40 6.47
C ASN A 266 -25.01 -5.79 5.31
N GLN A 267 -24.76 -5.22 4.12
CA GLN A 267 -25.54 -5.46 2.90
C GLN A 267 -24.72 -6.13 1.78
N GLU A 268 -23.53 -6.59 2.06
CA GLU A 268 -22.59 -7.13 1.06
C GLU A 268 -23.15 -8.35 0.35
N LEU A 269 -23.71 -9.32 1.11
CA LEU A 269 -24.34 -10.52 0.53
C LEU A 269 -25.63 -10.19 -0.23
N ASP A 270 -26.42 -9.22 0.23
CA ASP A 270 -27.64 -8.78 -0.44
C ASP A 270 -27.32 -8.15 -1.81
N PHE A 271 -26.27 -7.34 -1.88
CA PHE A 271 -25.82 -6.75 -3.14
C PHE A 271 -25.17 -7.78 -4.06
N LEU A 272 -24.46 -8.77 -3.54
CA LEU A 272 -23.96 -9.89 -4.34
C LEU A 272 -25.13 -10.68 -4.94
N ALA A 273 -26.11 -11.07 -4.14
CA ALA A 273 -27.32 -11.76 -4.64
C ALA A 273 -28.07 -10.93 -5.67
N ARG A 274 -28.20 -9.61 -5.44
CA ARG A 274 -28.81 -8.68 -6.38
C ARG A 274 -28.04 -8.60 -7.70
N GLY A 275 -26.71 -8.63 -7.67
CA GLY A 275 -25.85 -8.66 -8.86
C GLY A 275 -26.00 -9.98 -9.64
N LEU A 276 -26.05 -11.12 -8.96
CA LEU A 276 -26.30 -12.43 -9.55
C LEU A 276 -27.67 -12.52 -10.22
N ASP A 277 -28.66 -11.82 -9.66
CA ASP A 277 -30.00 -11.67 -10.27
C ASP A 277 -30.03 -10.70 -11.49
N GLY A 278 -28.88 -10.11 -11.86
CA GLY A 278 -28.78 -9.14 -12.95
C GLY A 278 -29.44 -7.79 -12.67
N ARG A 279 -29.70 -7.47 -11.40
CA ARG A 279 -30.31 -6.20 -10.98
C ARG A 279 -29.27 -5.11 -10.75
N PHE A 280 -29.67 -3.85 -10.92
CA PHE A 280 -28.83 -2.69 -10.69
C PHE A 280 -28.30 -2.62 -9.24
N ILE A 281 -26.99 -2.41 -9.10
CA ILE A 281 -26.31 -2.20 -7.83
C ILE A 281 -25.98 -0.72 -7.69
N PRO A 282 -26.43 -0.04 -6.63
CA PRO A 282 -26.15 1.36 -6.41
C PRO A 282 -24.64 1.63 -6.35
N VAL A 283 -24.21 2.79 -6.83
CA VAL A 283 -22.81 3.20 -6.75
C VAL A 283 -22.45 3.71 -5.36
N GLY A 284 -21.18 3.56 -4.95
CA GLY A 284 -20.69 4.06 -3.68
C GLY A 284 -19.23 4.55 -3.78
N PRO A 285 -18.78 5.41 -2.84
CA PRO A 285 -17.42 5.88 -2.79
C PRO A 285 -16.45 4.79 -2.30
N PRO A 286 -15.18 4.87 -2.69
CA PRO A 286 -14.10 4.11 -2.06
C PRO A 286 -13.49 4.88 -0.88
N GLY A 287 -12.64 4.20 -0.10
CA GLY A 287 -11.83 4.77 0.98
C GLY A 287 -11.86 3.93 2.24
N ASP A 288 -11.04 4.30 3.22
CA ASP A 288 -11.16 3.71 4.56
C ASP A 288 -12.26 4.43 5.38
N PRO A 289 -12.92 3.73 6.32
CA PRO A 289 -14.06 4.27 7.06
C PRO A 289 -13.74 5.49 7.92
N LEU A 290 -12.50 5.64 8.40
CA LEU A 290 -12.13 6.78 9.25
C LEU A 290 -11.95 8.06 8.44
N SER A 291 -11.48 7.93 7.21
CA SER A 291 -11.27 9.06 6.29
C SER A 291 -12.53 9.37 5.48
N ASN A 292 -13.39 8.38 5.23
CA ASN A 292 -14.59 8.52 4.42
C ASN A 292 -15.76 7.67 4.96
N PRO A 293 -16.52 8.17 5.95
CA PRO A 293 -17.68 7.45 6.50
C PRO A 293 -18.76 7.10 5.47
N ASP A 294 -18.82 7.80 4.33
CA ASP A 294 -19.82 7.58 3.28
C ASP A 294 -19.65 6.26 2.53
N ILE A 295 -18.59 5.50 2.82
CA ILE A 295 -18.42 4.14 2.29
C ILE A 295 -19.54 3.19 2.75
N PHE A 296 -20.18 3.48 3.89
CA PHE A 296 -21.30 2.69 4.40
C PHE A 296 -22.65 3.09 3.76
N PRO A 297 -23.55 2.11 3.50
CA PRO A 297 -23.30 0.66 3.60
C PRO A 297 -22.33 0.17 2.52
N THR A 298 -21.53 -0.84 2.85
CA THR A 298 -20.72 -1.57 1.87
C THR A 298 -21.59 -2.51 1.01
N GLY A 299 -21.01 -3.14 -0.02
CA GLY A 299 -21.73 -3.90 -1.04
C GLY A 299 -22.06 -3.10 -2.30
N ARG A 300 -21.93 -1.78 -2.25
CA ARG A 300 -22.21 -0.90 -3.39
C ARG A 300 -21.13 -1.01 -4.47
N ASN A 301 -21.50 -0.68 -5.72
CA ASN A 301 -20.58 -0.69 -6.84
C ASN A 301 -19.66 0.55 -6.80
N GLN A 302 -18.38 0.33 -6.47
CA GLN A 302 -17.40 1.40 -6.37
C GLN A 302 -17.36 2.23 -7.66
N TYR A 303 -17.51 3.56 -7.58
CA TYR A 303 -17.34 4.44 -8.74
C TYR A 303 -15.87 4.78 -9.02
N GLN A 304 -15.60 5.22 -10.24
CA GLN A 304 -14.28 5.71 -10.66
C GLN A 304 -14.12 7.20 -10.32
N TYR A 305 -12.88 7.60 -10.13
CA TYR A 305 -12.50 9.00 -9.92
C TYR A 305 -12.46 9.80 -11.22
N ASN A 306 -12.77 11.10 -11.12
CA ASN A 306 -12.51 12.05 -12.18
C ASN A 306 -11.13 12.70 -12.00
N SER A 307 -10.12 12.21 -12.74
CA SER A 307 -8.75 12.71 -12.67
C SER A 307 -8.63 14.20 -13.03
N ALA A 308 -9.54 14.73 -13.85
CA ALA A 308 -9.50 16.15 -14.25
C ALA A 308 -9.63 17.12 -13.07
N LYS A 309 -10.15 16.68 -11.92
CA LYS A 309 -10.29 17.51 -10.72
C LYS A 309 -9.11 17.44 -9.74
N LEU A 310 -8.12 16.59 -10.01
CA LEU A 310 -7.01 16.35 -9.10
C LEU A 310 -5.74 17.07 -9.55
N PRO A 311 -4.98 17.69 -8.63
CA PRO A 311 -5.33 17.96 -7.23
C PRO A 311 -6.48 18.95 -7.08
N THR A 312 -7.29 18.76 -6.03
CA THR A 312 -8.32 19.73 -5.66
C THR A 312 -7.72 20.97 -5.02
N ARG A 313 -8.52 22.04 -4.88
CA ARG A 313 -8.07 23.28 -4.21
C ARG A 313 -7.74 23.05 -2.74
N GLU A 314 -8.47 22.16 -2.10
CA GLU A 314 -8.29 21.74 -0.71
C GLU A 314 -6.98 20.94 -0.58
N ALA A 315 -6.79 19.95 -1.44
CA ALA A 315 -5.57 19.15 -1.50
C ALA A 315 -4.32 19.99 -1.79
N TRP A 316 -4.45 21.05 -2.63
CA TRP A 316 -3.37 22.01 -2.83
C TRP A 316 -2.95 22.70 -1.52
N ARG A 317 -3.92 23.12 -0.70
CA ARG A 317 -3.58 23.75 0.60
C ARG A 317 -2.90 22.80 1.55
N VAL A 318 -3.37 21.53 1.62
CA VAL A 318 -2.75 20.48 2.44
C VAL A 318 -1.34 20.18 1.93
N GLY A 319 -1.19 19.86 0.65
CA GLY A 319 0.12 19.51 0.08
C GLY A 319 1.13 20.65 0.17
N LYS A 320 0.67 21.91 0.06
CA LYS A 320 1.54 23.07 0.27
C LYS A 320 2.08 23.13 1.70
N ARG A 321 1.21 22.93 2.72
CA ARG A 321 1.66 22.91 4.14
C ARG A 321 2.66 21.79 4.38
N MET A 322 2.36 20.57 3.90
CA MET A 322 3.26 19.42 4.05
C MET A 322 4.61 19.64 3.37
N ALA A 323 4.61 20.24 2.17
CA ALA A 323 5.85 20.60 1.48
C ALA A 323 6.67 21.63 2.24
N GLU A 324 6.04 22.68 2.76
CA GLU A 324 6.70 23.72 3.55
C GLU A 324 7.28 23.14 4.85
N GLU A 325 6.58 22.23 5.52
CA GLU A 325 7.05 21.55 6.73
C GLU A 325 8.24 20.62 6.42
N THR A 326 8.15 19.80 5.35
CA THR A 326 9.26 18.93 4.90
C THR A 326 10.52 19.76 4.64
N LEU A 327 10.40 20.88 3.93
CA LEU A 327 11.51 21.78 3.63
C LEU A 327 12.08 22.43 4.88
N GLU A 328 11.23 22.81 5.83
CA GLU A 328 11.66 23.45 7.06
C GLU A 328 12.37 22.46 8.02
N ILE A 329 11.89 21.21 8.14
CA ILE A 329 12.57 20.14 8.88
C ILE A 329 13.97 19.92 8.31
N HIS A 330 14.10 19.81 6.98
CA HIS A 330 15.39 19.66 6.33
C HIS A 330 16.30 20.86 6.62
N ARG A 331 15.78 22.09 6.47
CA ARG A 331 16.53 23.32 6.70
C ARG A 331 17.04 23.43 8.14
N ARG A 332 16.22 23.08 9.13
CA ARG A 332 16.65 23.06 10.55
C ARG A 332 17.76 22.05 10.77
N ARG A 333 17.62 20.84 10.22
CA ARG A 333 18.58 19.75 10.40
C ARG A 333 19.94 20.03 9.73
N TYR A 334 19.94 20.67 8.57
CA TYR A 334 21.16 20.83 7.76
C TYR A 334 21.60 22.29 7.55
N GLY A 335 20.82 23.25 8.01
CA GLY A 335 21.11 24.69 7.90
C GLY A 335 20.73 25.30 6.55
N ASP A 336 20.26 24.50 5.56
CA ASP A 336 19.86 24.96 4.23
C ASP A 336 18.68 24.12 3.70
N TYR A 337 18.02 24.63 2.67
CA TYR A 337 16.99 23.91 1.95
C TYR A 337 17.56 22.74 1.15
N PRO A 338 16.81 21.64 0.94
CA PRO A 338 17.28 20.57 0.07
C PRO A 338 17.39 21.06 -1.38
N GLY A 339 18.48 20.68 -2.06
CA GLY A 339 18.62 20.97 -3.48
C GLY A 339 17.79 20.02 -4.35
N LYS A 340 17.56 18.79 -3.85
CA LYS A 340 16.82 17.76 -4.60
C LYS A 340 16.15 16.76 -3.66
N LEU A 341 14.90 16.45 -3.96
CA LEU A 341 14.09 15.41 -3.32
C LEU A 341 13.67 14.34 -4.32
N SER A 342 13.21 13.20 -3.81
CA SER A 342 12.52 12.19 -4.63
C SER A 342 11.17 11.83 -4.01
N VAL A 343 10.17 11.56 -4.86
CA VAL A 343 8.80 11.21 -4.46
C VAL A 343 8.33 10.01 -5.26
N THR A 344 7.71 9.03 -4.60
CA THR A 344 7.05 7.92 -5.29
C THR A 344 5.55 8.17 -5.38
N LEU A 345 5.01 8.07 -6.61
CA LEU A 345 3.60 8.35 -6.93
C LEU A 345 2.76 7.07 -6.96
N TRP A 346 1.70 7.06 -6.16
CA TRP A 346 0.77 5.95 -5.99
C TRP A 346 -0.64 6.32 -6.41
N ALA A 347 -1.29 5.44 -7.20
CA ALA A 347 -2.68 5.64 -7.62
C ALA A 347 -3.63 5.77 -6.42
N ASN A 348 -3.44 4.92 -5.41
CA ASN A 348 -4.26 4.95 -4.20
C ASN A 348 -4.09 6.25 -3.42
N THR A 349 -2.85 6.72 -3.25
CA THR A 349 -2.55 7.98 -2.55
C THR A 349 -3.16 9.18 -3.27
N LEU A 350 -2.99 9.28 -4.60
CA LEU A 350 -3.62 10.35 -5.40
C LEU A 350 -5.13 10.42 -5.15
N ILE A 351 -5.80 9.27 -5.17
CA ILE A 351 -7.26 9.23 -5.04
C ILE A 351 -7.69 9.53 -3.60
N ARG A 352 -7.08 8.89 -2.59
CA ARG A 352 -7.45 9.07 -1.17
C ARG A 352 -7.22 10.49 -0.67
N THR A 353 -6.12 11.13 -1.11
CA THR A 353 -5.74 12.48 -0.67
C THR A 353 -6.19 13.57 -1.64
N HIS A 354 -6.96 13.21 -2.67
CA HIS A 354 -7.38 14.12 -3.72
C HIS A 354 -6.24 14.88 -4.40
N GLY A 355 -5.02 14.28 -4.43
CA GLY A 355 -3.83 14.82 -5.07
C GLY A 355 -2.95 15.69 -4.16
N ALA A 356 -2.98 15.50 -2.84
CA ALA A 356 -2.14 16.27 -1.92
C ALA A 356 -0.64 16.03 -2.16
N LEU A 357 -0.22 14.79 -2.47
CA LEU A 357 1.18 14.48 -2.76
C LEU A 357 1.68 15.13 -4.07
N GLU A 358 0.83 15.18 -5.10
CA GLU A 358 1.11 15.90 -6.34
C GLU A 358 1.20 17.43 -6.10
N ALA A 359 0.39 17.93 -5.19
CA ALA A 359 0.44 19.33 -4.75
C ALA A 359 1.75 19.65 -4.01
N GLU A 360 2.28 18.72 -3.18
CA GLU A 360 3.60 18.85 -2.56
C GLU A 360 4.69 18.98 -3.62
N ILE A 361 4.70 18.11 -4.63
CA ILE A 361 5.66 18.15 -5.74
C ILE A 361 5.61 19.51 -6.45
N LEU A 362 4.41 19.97 -6.78
CA LEU A 362 4.23 21.28 -7.42
C LEU A 362 4.77 22.41 -6.52
N CYS A 363 4.52 22.34 -5.22
CA CYS A 363 5.05 23.30 -4.25
C CYS A 363 6.59 23.25 -4.20
N PHE A 364 7.24 22.09 -4.11
CA PHE A 364 8.71 21.96 -4.15
C PHE A 364 9.29 22.64 -5.37
N LEU A 365 8.71 22.40 -6.55
CA LEU A 365 9.10 23.03 -7.82
C LEU A 365 8.82 24.55 -7.88
N GLY A 366 8.04 25.08 -6.94
CA GLY A 366 7.58 26.48 -6.96
C GLY A 366 6.56 26.77 -8.08
N VAL A 367 5.67 25.84 -8.31
CA VAL A 367 4.60 25.88 -9.33
C VAL A 367 3.27 25.69 -8.63
N GLU A 368 2.21 26.36 -9.10
CA GLU A 368 0.87 26.21 -8.56
C GLU A 368 -0.15 25.78 -9.63
N PRO A 369 -1.17 25.00 -9.23
CA PRO A 369 -2.25 24.57 -10.13
C PRO A 369 -3.15 25.73 -10.55
N VAL A 370 -3.71 25.63 -11.77
CA VAL A 370 -4.70 26.56 -12.32
C VAL A 370 -6.00 25.80 -12.58
N TRP A 371 -7.07 26.19 -11.91
CA TRP A 371 -8.39 25.56 -12.06
C TRP A 371 -9.37 26.49 -12.80
N ASN A 372 -10.24 25.87 -13.59
CA ASN A 372 -11.36 26.57 -14.18
C ASN A 372 -12.51 26.84 -13.18
N SER A 373 -13.58 27.46 -13.66
CA SER A 373 -14.76 27.74 -12.83
C SER A 373 -15.54 26.52 -12.36
N ARG A 374 -15.33 25.33 -12.99
CA ARG A 374 -15.94 24.06 -12.61
C ARG A 374 -15.08 23.25 -11.65
N GLY A 375 -13.91 23.76 -11.29
CA GLY A 375 -12.94 23.07 -10.43
C GLY A 375 -12.11 22.02 -11.16
N ASP A 376 -12.15 21.96 -12.51
CA ASP A 376 -11.26 21.10 -13.27
C ASP A 376 -9.88 21.76 -13.35
N LEU A 377 -8.83 20.98 -13.20
CA LEU A 377 -7.46 21.44 -13.32
C LEU A 377 -7.11 21.61 -14.82
N GLU A 378 -6.84 22.82 -15.23
CA GLU A 378 -6.54 23.14 -16.64
C GLU A 378 -5.03 23.27 -16.91
N ASP A 379 -4.28 23.82 -15.96
CA ASP A 379 -2.88 24.13 -16.17
C ASP A 379 -2.10 24.27 -14.86
N VAL A 380 -0.82 24.57 -15.00
CA VAL A 380 0.09 24.96 -13.92
C VAL A 380 0.82 26.24 -14.28
N LYS A 381 1.17 27.06 -13.27
CA LYS A 381 1.93 28.30 -13.47
C LYS A 381 2.98 28.51 -12.39
N LEU A 382 4.01 29.30 -12.69
CA LEU A 382 5.06 29.63 -11.74
C LEU A 382 4.54 30.50 -10.59
N ILE A 383 4.98 30.19 -9.38
CA ILE A 383 4.87 31.10 -8.23
C ILE A 383 6.03 32.09 -8.31
N THR A 384 5.73 33.40 -8.35
CA THR A 384 6.73 34.46 -8.44
C THR A 384 6.22 35.71 -7.68
N PRO A 385 6.93 36.25 -6.66
CA PRO A 385 8.14 35.67 -6.07
C PRO A 385 7.84 34.40 -5.26
N LEU A 386 8.78 33.42 -5.23
CA LEU A 386 8.65 32.21 -4.44
C LEU A 386 9.13 32.42 -3.00
N GLY A 387 10.14 33.25 -2.79
CA GLY A 387 10.69 33.56 -1.45
C GLY A 387 11.58 32.45 -0.86
N ARG A 388 11.92 31.40 -1.62
CA ARG A 388 12.84 30.32 -1.28
C ARG A 388 13.45 29.68 -2.54
N PRO A 389 14.47 28.84 -2.42
CA PRO A 389 14.97 28.07 -3.55
C PRO A 389 13.87 27.20 -4.20
N ARG A 390 13.95 27.02 -5.53
CA ARG A 390 13.20 25.96 -6.22
C ARG A 390 13.91 24.66 -6.04
N VAL A 391 13.23 23.68 -5.44
CA VAL A 391 13.76 22.35 -5.14
C VAL A 391 13.51 21.44 -6.33
N ASP A 392 14.53 20.72 -6.78
CA ASP A 392 14.40 19.71 -7.83
C ASP A 392 13.74 18.45 -7.31
N VAL A 393 12.88 17.80 -8.11
CA VAL A 393 12.15 16.61 -7.67
C VAL A 393 12.26 15.51 -8.72
N VAL A 394 12.81 14.36 -8.31
CA VAL A 394 12.78 13.14 -9.11
C VAL A 394 11.57 12.33 -8.68
N MET A 395 10.72 11.98 -9.62
CA MET A 395 9.49 11.23 -9.39
C MET A 395 9.62 9.80 -9.89
N THR A 396 9.29 8.83 -9.04
CA THR A 396 9.10 7.45 -9.46
C THR A 396 7.62 7.09 -9.45
N VAL A 397 7.16 6.32 -10.43
CA VAL A 397 5.74 6.00 -10.58
C VAL A 397 5.52 4.50 -10.46
N THR A 398 4.48 4.12 -9.71
CA THR A 398 4.00 2.74 -9.71
C THR A 398 3.28 2.41 -11.02
N GLY A 399 3.20 1.12 -11.37
CA GLY A 399 2.52 0.67 -12.58
C GLY A 399 1.06 1.15 -12.63
N MET A 400 0.35 1.08 -11.50
CA MET A 400 -1.04 1.53 -11.40
C MET A 400 -1.20 3.04 -11.61
N TYR A 401 -0.27 3.85 -11.07
CA TYR A 401 -0.28 5.30 -11.28
C TYR A 401 -0.04 5.63 -12.75
N ARG A 402 0.99 5.05 -13.34
CA ARG A 402 1.34 5.21 -14.77
C ARG A 402 0.16 4.91 -15.69
N ASP A 403 -0.54 3.80 -15.42
CA ASP A 403 -1.61 3.32 -16.30
C ASP A 403 -2.95 4.05 -16.07
N SER A 404 -3.16 4.58 -14.85
CA SER A 404 -4.41 5.24 -14.48
C SER A 404 -4.40 6.75 -14.64
N PHE A 405 -3.22 7.39 -14.51
CA PHE A 405 -3.07 8.85 -14.43
C PHE A 405 -1.97 9.43 -15.34
N PRO A 406 -1.92 9.04 -16.64
CA PRO A 406 -0.93 9.59 -17.57
C PRO A 406 -1.07 11.12 -17.73
N ASP A 407 -2.28 11.66 -17.58
CA ASP A 407 -2.56 13.09 -17.59
C ASP A 407 -1.84 13.84 -16.46
N LYS A 408 -1.73 13.23 -15.28
CA LYS A 408 -0.99 13.83 -14.14
C LYS A 408 0.52 13.79 -14.38
N MET A 409 1.02 12.69 -14.96
CA MET A 409 2.43 12.61 -15.33
C MET A 409 2.81 13.71 -16.34
N LEU A 410 1.99 13.97 -17.34
CA LEU A 410 2.23 15.04 -18.31
C LEU A 410 2.13 16.43 -17.67
N LEU A 411 1.23 16.62 -16.71
CA LEU A 411 1.13 17.87 -15.95
C LEU A 411 2.39 18.14 -15.12
N LEU A 412 2.89 17.11 -14.43
CA LEU A 412 4.12 17.19 -13.63
C LEU A 412 5.36 17.38 -14.52
N ASP A 413 5.45 16.74 -15.67
CA ASP A 413 6.52 17.00 -16.67
C ASP A 413 6.49 18.48 -17.12
N LYS A 414 5.30 19.02 -17.38
CA LYS A 414 5.13 20.44 -17.71
C LYS A 414 5.59 21.34 -16.55
N ALA A 415 5.26 21.00 -15.31
CA ALA A 415 5.67 21.77 -14.14
C ALA A 415 7.19 21.79 -13.98
N VAL A 416 7.87 20.65 -14.20
CA VAL A 416 9.35 20.57 -14.19
C VAL A 416 9.95 21.50 -15.25
N ARG A 417 9.40 21.49 -16.48
CA ARG A 417 9.87 22.35 -17.57
C ARG A 417 9.74 23.85 -17.24
N LEU A 418 8.57 24.24 -16.72
CA LEU A 418 8.34 25.62 -16.26
C LEU A 418 9.31 26.01 -15.14
N ALA A 419 9.52 25.14 -14.16
CA ALA A 419 10.43 25.39 -13.05
C ALA A 419 11.89 25.49 -13.52
N ALA A 420 12.32 24.62 -14.45
CA ALA A 420 13.69 24.64 -14.98
C ALA A 420 14.03 25.94 -15.72
N ASP A 421 13.06 26.49 -16.45
CA ASP A 421 13.23 27.74 -17.21
C ASP A 421 13.03 29.00 -16.36
N ALA A 422 12.57 28.88 -15.12
CA ALA A 422 12.32 29.99 -14.23
C ALA A 422 13.65 30.69 -13.84
N PRO A 423 13.71 32.02 -13.85
CA PRO A 423 14.90 32.74 -13.39
C PRO A 423 15.13 32.48 -11.89
N ALA A 424 16.41 32.41 -11.50
CA ALA A 424 16.77 32.42 -10.10
C ALA A 424 16.40 33.77 -9.45
N GLU A 425 15.85 33.73 -8.23
CA GLU A 425 15.59 34.92 -7.45
C GLU A 425 16.89 35.34 -6.71
N SER A 426 17.01 36.63 -6.37
CA SER A 426 18.22 37.14 -5.74
C SER A 426 18.58 36.39 -4.46
N GLY A 427 19.73 35.72 -4.43
CA GLY A 427 20.20 34.90 -3.30
C GLY A 427 19.53 33.53 -3.15
N MET A 428 18.61 33.15 -4.05
CA MET A 428 17.86 31.89 -3.99
C MET A 428 18.07 31.08 -5.27
N PRO A 429 18.79 29.94 -5.22
CA PRO A 429 19.07 29.17 -6.42
C PRO A 429 17.81 28.48 -6.98
N ASN A 430 17.81 28.29 -8.29
CA ASN A 430 16.88 27.39 -8.95
C ASN A 430 17.56 26.03 -9.16
N HIS A 431 17.37 25.10 -8.25
CA HIS A 431 18.00 23.77 -8.32
C HIS A 431 17.50 22.94 -9.50
N VAL A 432 16.24 23.13 -9.95
CA VAL A 432 15.70 22.45 -11.14
C VAL A 432 16.50 22.83 -12.39
N GLY A 433 16.69 24.15 -12.60
CA GLY A 433 17.51 24.68 -13.70
C GLY A 433 18.96 24.25 -13.62
N LEU A 434 19.59 24.41 -12.43
CA LEU A 434 21.00 24.05 -12.21
C LEU A 434 21.28 22.56 -12.49
N ASN A 435 20.42 21.66 -12.00
CA ASN A 435 20.57 20.22 -12.24
C ASN A 435 20.32 19.87 -13.72
N THR A 436 19.35 20.51 -14.36
CA THR A 436 19.09 20.34 -15.80
C THR A 436 20.30 20.75 -16.62
N GLU A 437 20.90 21.90 -16.35
CA GLU A 437 22.11 22.35 -17.04
C GLU A 437 23.32 21.47 -16.79
N ARG A 438 23.50 20.98 -15.56
CA ARG A 438 24.58 20.04 -15.21
C ARG A 438 24.46 18.76 -16.02
N ILE A 439 23.29 18.12 -16.00
CA ILE A 439 23.05 16.85 -16.70
C ILE A 439 23.14 17.04 -18.22
N ALA A 440 22.59 18.12 -18.76
CA ALA A 440 22.69 18.42 -20.18
C ALA A 440 24.14 18.59 -20.65
N ARG A 441 25.00 19.25 -19.85
CA ARG A 441 26.46 19.35 -20.12
C ARG A 441 27.13 17.99 -20.09
N GLU A 442 26.81 17.15 -19.13
CA GLU A 442 27.37 15.78 -19.02
C GLU A 442 26.97 14.92 -20.23
N LEU A 443 25.72 14.96 -20.66
CA LEU A 443 25.22 14.24 -21.85
C LEU A 443 25.86 14.75 -23.13
N THR A 444 25.96 16.06 -23.28
CA THR A 444 26.65 16.67 -24.42
C THR A 444 28.14 16.29 -24.46
N GLY A 445 28.80 16.26 -23.31
CA GLY A 445 30.20 15.80 -23.18
C GLY A 445 30.38 14.32 -23.56
N LYS A 446 29.35 13.51 -23.47
CA LYS A 446 29.29 12.10 -23.93
C LYS A 446 28.89 11.95 -25.41
N GLY A 447 28.66 13.05 -26.14
CA GLY A 447 28.40 13.06 -27.57
C GLY A 447 26.95 13.18 -27.98
N THR A 448 26.01 13.35 -27.03
CA THR A 448 24.59 13.67 -27.34
C THR A 448 24.50 15.12 -27.86
N LYS A 449 23.62 15.37 -28.82
CA LYS A 449 23.40 16.73 -29.34
C LYS A 449 22.86 17.66 -28.23
N PRO A 450 23.27 18.94 -28.21
CA PRO A 450 22.89 19.87 -27.15
C PRO A 450 21.37 19.98 -26.89
N GLU A 451 20.58 20.03 -27.95
CA GLU A 451 19.10 20.11 -27.87
C GLU A 451 18.52 18.84 -27.26
N GLU A 452 18.96 17.68 -27.73
CA GLU A 452 18.56 16.38 -27.21
C GLU A 452 19.04 16.19 -25.75
N SER A 453 20.27 16.65 -25.44
CA SER A 453 20.81 16.62 -24.07
C SER A 453 19.95 17.42 -23.09
N ARG A 454 19.44 18.59 -23.53
CA ARG A 454 18.54 19.40 -22.70
C ARG A 454 17.19 18.70 -22.49
N GLU A 455 16.58 18.15 -23.55
CA GLU A 455 15.32 17.43 -23.43
C GLU A 455 15.42 16.22 -22.49
N LEU A 456 16.49 15.42 -22.62
CA LEU A 456 16.76 14.31 -21.71
C LEU A 456 17.02 14.80 -20.27
N ALA A 457 17.75 15.89 -20.10
CA ALA A 457 18.04 16.45 -18.80
C ALA A 457 16.81 16.99 -18.06
N LEU A 458 15.73 17.34 -18.77
CA LEU A 458 14.44 17.76 -18.19
C LEU A 458 13.59 16.58 -17.66
N VAL A 459 13.86 15.36 -18.07
CA VAL A 459 13.10 14.20 -17.60
C VAL A 459 13.28 13.98 -16.10
N ARG A 460 12.18 13.91 -15.35
CA ARG A 460 12.15 13.67 -13.90
C ARG A 460 11.23 12.53 -13.49
N ILE A 461 10.51 11.92 -14.43
CA ILE A 461 9.55 10.85 -14.14
C ILE A 461 10.08 9.54 -14.66
N PHE A 462 10.24 8.58 -13.75
CA PHE A 462 10.77 7.25 -14.03
C PHE A 462 9.86 6.16 -13.42
N GLY A 463 9.91 4.96 -13.99
CA GLY A 463 9.14 3.83 -13.50
C GLY A 463 9.53 2.52 -14.16
N ALA A 464 8.82 1.46 -13.85
CA ALA A 464 8.96 0.22 -14.59
C ALA A 464 8.45 0.37 -16.03
N GLN A 465 8.89 -0.49 -16.93
CA GLN A 465 8.41 -0.54 -18.32
C GLN A 465 6.86 -0.60 -18.36
N THR A 466 6.26 0.02 -19.36
CA THR A 466 4.80 -0.07 -19.56
C THR A 466 4.33 -1.53 -19.53
N GLY A 467 3.28 -1.79 -18.77
CA GLY A 467 2.72 -3.11 -18.52
C GLY A 467 3.42 -3.93 -17.44
N MET A 468 4.58 -3.47 -16.92
CA MET A 468 5.25 -4.11 -15.80
C MET A 468 4.86 -3.44 -14.48
N TYR A 469 4.70 -4.27 -13.43
CA TYR A 469 4.36 -3.83 -12.09
C TYR A 469 5.43 -4.27 -11.09
N GLY A 470 5.61 -3.49 -10.01
CA GLY A 470 6.61 -3.74 -8.97
C GLY A 470 8.05 -3.48 -9.42
N THR A 471 8.91 -3.29 -8.45
CA THR A 471 10.34 -3.03 -8.66
C THR A 471 11.16 -4.30 -8.83
N GLY A 472 10.58 -5.45 -8.44
CA GLY A 472 11.26 -6.74 -8.34
C GLY A 472 12.19 -6.86 -7.14
N VAL A 473 12.33 -5.80 -6.34
CA VAL A 473 13.13 -5.78 -5.11
C VAL A 473 12.52 -6.68 -4.04
N GLY A 474 11.20 -6.60 -3.81
CA GLY A 474 10.54 -7.40 -2.78
C GLY A 474 10.81 -8.90 -2.94
N GLY A 475 10.65 -9.44 -4.14
CA GLY A 475 10.95 -10.85 -4.42
C GLY A 475 12.44 -11.21 -4.30
N LEU A 476 13.35 -10.29 -4.64
CA LEU A 476 14.79 -10.51 -4.46
C LEU A 476 15.15 -10.52 -2.97
N VAL A 477 14.70 -9.53 -2.20
CA VAL A 477 14.94 -9.41 -0.75
C VAL A 477 14.42 -10.64 -0.02
N GLN A 478 13.17 -11.06 -0.31
CA GLN A 478 12.60 -12.26 0.28
C GLN A 478 13.40 -13.52 -0.04
N SER A 479 14.07 -13.56 -1.19
CA SER A 479 14.94 -14.67 -1.62
C SER A 479 16.39 -14.47 -1.14
N SER A 480 16.60 -14.24 0.16
CA SER A 480 17.89 -13.82 0.73
C SER A 480 19.05 -14.80 0.49
N GLY A 481 18.76 -16.07 0.20
CA GLY A 481 19.79 -17.03 -0.24
C GLY A 481 20.38 -16.74 -1.65
N ARG A 482 19.79 -15.81 -2.42
CA ARG A 482 20.14 -15.55 -3.83
C ARG A 482 20.93 -14.27 -4.06
N TRP A 483 21.17 -13.48 -3.05
CA TRP A 483 21.98 -12.28 -3.11
C TRP A 483 22.92 -12.21 -1.91
N SER A 484 24.02 -11.53 -2.05
CA SER A 484 25.07 -11.44 -1.03
C SER A 484 25.26 -10.04 -0.48
N GLN A 485 25.03 -9.01 -1.30
CA GLN A 485 25.29 -7.62 -0.94
C GLN A 485 24.08 -6.75 -1.27
N GLN A 486 23.83 -5.72 -0.47
CA GLN A 486 22.78 -4.71 -0.70
C GLN A 486 22.90 -4.02 -2.05
N SER A 487 24.11 -3.91 -2.61
CA SER A 487 24.33 -3.35 -3.95
C SER A 487 23.57 -4.12 -5.05
N GLU A 488 23.39 -5.44 -4.91
CA GLU A 488 22.60 -6.23 -5.86
C GLU A 488 21.11 -5.86 -5.81
N VAL A 489 20.64 -5.50 -4.63
CA VAL A 489 19.25 -5.04 -4.41
C VAL A 489 19.06 -3.65 -5.03
N ALA A 490 20.02 -2.73 -4.82
CA ALA A 490 20.00 -1.40 -5.44
C ALA A 490 20.08 -1.47 -6.97
N ASP A 491 20.93 -2.36 -7.50
CA ASP A 491 21.05 -2.58 -8.95
C ASP A 491 19.76 -3.13 -9.57
N GLN A 492 19.04 -4.03 -8.87
CA GLN A 492 17.74 -4.51 -9.30
C GLN A 492 16.74 -3.35 -9.42
N TYR A 493 16.70 -2.45 -8.43
CA TYR A 493 15.87 -1.25 -8.46
C TYR A 493 16.21 -0.34 -9.64
N LEU A 494 17.50 0.01 -9.78
CA LEU A 494 18.00 0.86 -10.86
C LEU A 494 17.72 0.28 -12.24
N GLN A 495 17.78 -1.03 -12.39
CA GLN A 495 17.48 -1.69 -13.65
C GLN A 495 15.98 -1.66 -13.96
N ARG A 496 15.14 -1.94 -12.97
CA ARG A 496 13.71 -2.11 -13.16
C ARG A 496 12.98 -0.78 -13.32
N MET A 497 13.37 0.24 -12.55
CA MET A 497 12.69 1.53 -12.46
C MET A 497 13.23 2.58 -13.42
N SER A 498 14.11 2.22 -14.36
CA SER A 498 14.84 3.14 -15.23
C SER A 498 14.16 3.46 -16.56
N PHE A 499 12.86 3.31 -16.69
CA PHE A 499 12.15 3.74 -17.88
C PHE A 499 11.62 5.16 -17.70
N ALA A 500 12.00 6.03 -18.65
CA ALA A 500 11.66 7.45 -18.63
C ALA A 500 10.26 7.72 -19.21
N TYR A 501 9.57 8.69 -18.62
CA TYR A 501 8.24 9.13 -19.02
C TYR A 501 8.22 10.66 -19.12
N SER A 502 7.85 11.20 -20.29
CA SER A 502 7.71 12.62 -20.51
C SER A 502 6.79 12.90 -21.71
N GLY A 503 6.47 14.18 -21.96
CA GLY A 503 5.75 14.56 -23.17
C GLY A 503 6.52 14.25 -24.47
N GLY A 504 7.84 14.12 -24.40
CA GLY A 504 8.71 13.76 -25.56
C GLY A 504 8.92 12.27 -25.76
N GLY A 505 8.57 11.40 -24.81
CA GLY A 505 8.76 9.96 -24.89
C GLY A 505 8.14 9.19 -23.74
N TRP A 506 7.62 8.00 -24.03
CA TRP A 506 6.91 7.16 -23.07
C TRP A 506 7.57 5.80 -22.95
N SER A 507 7.91 5.39 -21.71
CA SER A 507 8.55 4.10 -21.42
C SER A 507 9.89 3.89 -22.16
N GLN A 508 10.71 4.92 -22.25
CA GLN A 508 12.03 4.84 -22.90
C GLN A 508 13.08 4.31 -21.91
N PRO A 509 13.85 3.25 -22.27
CA PRO A 509 14.94 2.78 -21.43
C PRO A 509 15.97 3.89 -21.18
N ALA A 510 16.27 4.20 -19.93
CA ALA A 510 17.09 5.36 -19.55
C ALA A 510 17.90 5.15 -18.26
N ARG A 511 18.53 3.97 -18.05
CA ARG A 511 19.20 3.62 -16.79
C ARG A 511 20.27 4.62 -16.39
N GLU A 512 21.10 5.06 -17.33
CA GLU A 512 22.18 6.01 -17.04
C GLU A 512 21.65 7.39 -16.68
N LEU A 513 20.59 7.82 -17.37
CA LEU A 513 19.91 9.07 -17.06
C LEU A 513 19.22 8.99 -15.69
N PHE A 514 18.56 7.89 -15.38
CA PHE A 514 17.94 7.68 -14.07
C PHE A 514 18.96 7.77 -12.93
N ALA A 515 20.10 7.08 -13.06
CA ALA A 515 21.18 7.16 -12.10
C ALA A 515 21.71 8.61 -11.95
N GLN A 516 21.86 9.38 -13.06
CA GLN A 516 22.28 10.78 -13.00
C GLN A 516 21.23 11.67 -12.32
N GLN A 517 19.94 11.39 -12.52
CA GLN A 517 18.86 12.12 -11.88
C GLN A 517 18.76 11.82 -10.38
N LEU A 518 19.05 10.59 -9.95
CA LEU A 518 19.07 10.23 -8.54
C LEU A 518 20.24 10.83 -7.76
N ARG A 519 21.38 11.10 -8.42
CA ARG A 519 22.51 11.76 -7.75
C ARG A 519 22.12 13.10 -7.15
N GLY A 520 22.53 13.31 -5.90
CA GLY A 520 22.25 14.52 -5.12
C GLY A 520 20.85 14.57 -4.54
N VAL A 521 20.08 13.48 -4.54
CA VAL A 521 18.81 13.38 -3.79
C VAL A 521 19.14 13.35 -2.30
N GLN A 522 18.59 14.29 -1.55
CA GLN A 522 18.85 14.49 -0.12
C GLN A 522 17.74 13.94 0.76
N GLY A 523 16.54 13.75 0.20
CA GLY A 523 15.40 13.16 0.89
C GLY A 523 14.46 12.41 -0.04
N VAL A 524 13.86 11.34 0.48
CA VAL A 524 12.82 10.54 -0.17
C VAL A 524 11.53 10.75 0.59
N VAL A 525 10.49 11.22 -0.09
CA VAL A 525 9.18 11.54 0.51
C VAL A 525 8.18 10.44 0.22
N HIS A 526 7.54 9.93 1.27
CA HIS A 526 6.44 8.97 1.23
C HIS A 526 5.16 9.58 1.79
N GLY A 527 4.08 9.58 1.02
CA GLY A 527 2.76 10.00 1.49
C GLY A 527 1.97 8.84 2.08
N ARG A 528 1.82 8.80 3.41
CA ARG A 528 0.91 7.86 4.08
C ARG A 528 -0.53 8.33 3.90
N SER A 529 -1.39 7.49 3.30
CA SER A 529 -2.75 7.87 2.89
C SER A 529 -3.85 6.91 3.35
N SER A 530 -3.56 5.97 4.26
CA SER A 530 -4.53 4.97 4.74
C SER A 530 -4.35 4.71 6.22
N ASN A 531 -5.46 4.54 6.95
CA ASN A 531 -5.48 4.06 8.32
C ASN A 531 -5.34 2.53 8.39
N LEU A 532 -5.71 1.83 7.30
CA LEU A 532 -5.60 0.38 7.22
C LEU A 532 -4.15 -0.08 7.06
N TYR A 533 -3.39 0.59 6.19
CA TYR A 533 -2.02 0.21 5.85
C TYR A 533 -1.01 1.23 6.37
N GLY A 534 -0.07 0.75 7.16
CA GLY A 534 1.10 1.53 7.59
C GLY A 534 2.32 1.30 6.69
N ILE A 535 3.45 1.83 7.09
CA ILE A 535 4.71 1.72 6.34
C ILE A 535 5.26 0.28 6.34
N MET A 536 4.96 -0.50 7.39
CA MET A 536 5.41 -1.89 7.56
C MET A 536 4.46 -2.93 6.96
N ASP A 537 3.20 -2.57 6.66
CA ASP A 537 2.18 -3.53 6.21
C ASP A 537 2.40 -4.06 4.80
N LEU A 538 2.98 -3.26 3.93
CA LEU A 538 3.07 -3.55 2.49
C LEU A 538 4.54 -3.69 2.04
N THR A 539 4.84 -4.78 1.35
CA THR A 539 6.13 -5.03 0.68
C THR A 539 6.50 -3.87 -0.25
N GLU A 540 5.51 -3.30 -0.92
CA GLU A 540 5.68 -2.20 -1.86
C GLU A 540 6.31 -0.96 -1.22
N ASN A 541 6.10 -0.71 0.08
CA ASN A 541 6.66 0.46 0.73
C ASN A 541 8.20 0.40 0.79
N PHE A 542 8.78 -0.70 1.24
CA PHE A 542 10.24 -0.82 1.26
C PHE A 542 10.82 -1.02 -0.14
N GLU A 543 10.12 -1.70 -1.05
CA GLU A 543 10.63 -1.94 -2.39
C GLU A 543 10.64 -0.71 -3.30
N TYR A 544 9.83 0.31 -3.02
CA TYR A 544 9.85 1.58 -3.76
C TYR A 544 10.66 2.65 -3.04
N GLN A 545 10.26 3.09 -1.83
CA GLN A 545 10.92 4.18 -1.13
C GLN A 545 12.28 3.78 -0.54
N GLY A 546 12.33 2.65 0.14
CA GLY A 546 13.56 2.15 0.75
C GLY A 546 14.59 1.77 -0.30
N ALA A 547 14.21 1.03 -1.34
CA ALA A 547 15.14 0.66 -2.41
C ALA A 547 15.59 1.87 -3.24
N LEU A 548 14.77 2.93 -3.36
CA LEU A 548 15.22 4.20 -3.92
C LEU A 548 16.30 4.84 -3.05
N ALA A 549 16.08 4.88 -1.73
CA ALA A 549 17.08 5.41 -0.79
C ALA A 549 18.39 4.63 -0.87
N LEU A 550 18.33 3.29 -0.91
CA LEU A 550 19.49 2.42 -1.09
C LEU A 550 20.20 2.66 -2.43
N ALA A 551 19.44 2.88 -3.51
CA ALA A 551 20.01 3.20 -4.81
C ALA A 551 20.75 4.56 -4.81
N VAL A 552 20.21 5.56 -4.11
CA VAL A 552 20.89 6.86 -3.92
C VAL A 552 22.17 6.68 -3.10
N GLU A 553 22.10 5.91 -2.02
CA GLU A 553 23.27 5.60 -1.19
C GLU A 553 24.37 4.92 -1.99
N GLN A 554 24.05 3.94 -2.83
CA GLN A 554 25.02 3.29 -3.72
C GLN A 554 25.64 4.28 -4.72
N LEU A 555 24.88 5.27 -5.19
CA LEU A 555 25.38 6.24 -6.16
C LEU A 555 26.23 7.35 -5.54
N ASP A 556 25.92 7.80 -4.34
CA ASP A 556 26.47 9.00 -3.70
C ASP A 556 27.25 8.71 -2.41
N GLY A 557 27.22 7.45 -1.91
CA GLY A 557 27.90 7.03 -0.66
C GLY A 557 27.23 7.55 0.62
N LYS A 558 26.02 8.09 0.54
CA LYS A 558 25.24 8.57 1.67
C LYS A 558 23.77 8.28 1.45
N GLN A 559 23.10 7.72 2.45
CA GLN A 559 21.67 7.50 2.42
C GLN A 559 20.93 8.85 2.54
N PRO A 560 19.89 9.12 1.72
CA PRO A 560 19.03 10.27 1.86
C PRO A 560 18.11 10.10 3.06
N ASP A 561 17.62 11.21 3.64
CA ASP A 561 16.59 11.14 4.67
C ASP A 561 15.30 10.52 4.12
N LEU A 562 14.61 9.75 4.93
CA LEU A 562 13.28 9.24 4.62
C LEU A 562 12.25 10.08 5.37
N TYR A 563 11.43 10.83 4.63
CA TYR A 563 10.30 11.62 5.14
C TYR A 563 9.00 10.88 4.91
N VAL A 564 8.21 10.68 5.96
CA VAL A 564 6.87 10.10 5.90
C VAL A 564 5.86 11.20 6.21
N ASN A 565 5.17 11.65 5.17
CA ASN A 565 4.15 12.67 5.27
C ASN A 565 2.83 12.01 5.60
N ASP A 566 2.36 12.16 6.84
CA ASP A 566 1.10 11.61 7.29
C ASP A 566 -0.06 12.51 6.83
N LEU A 567 -0.77 12.07 5.80
CA LEU A 567 -1.90 12.75 5.20
C LEU A 567 -3.25 12.29 5.79
N VAL A 568 -3.22 11.46 6.84
CA VAL A 568 -4.41 10.81 7.41
C VAL A 568 -4.65 11.23 8.84
N GLN A 569 -3.60 11.30 9.66
CA GLN A 569 -3.69 11.56 11.10
C GLN A 569 -2.85 12.79 11.47
N GLY A 570 -3.35 13.98 11.18
CA GLY A 570 -2.80 15.23 11.71
C GLY A 570 -1.91 16.02 10.77
N GLU A 571 -1.77 15.64 9.50
CA GLU A 571 -1.00 16.41 8.51
C GLU A 571 0.41 16.78 9.02
N ARG A 572 1.24 15.78 9.32
CA ARG A 572 2.60 15.98 9.85
C ARG A 572 3.67 15.23 9.07
N VAL A 573 4.89 15.68 9.16
CA VAL A 573 6.07 15.03 8.59
C VAL A 573 6.84 14.30 9.69
N MET A 574 7.12 13.01 9.45
CA MET A 574 7.91 12.15 10.34
C MET A 574 9.17 11.65 9.62
N SER A 575 10.20 11.29 10.37
CA SER A 575 11.28 10.48 9.83
C SER A 575 10.81 9.04 9.57
N GLY A 576 11.48 8.31 8.67
CA GLY A 576 11.19 6.90 8.43
C GLY A 576 11.29 6.05 9.70
N ARG A 577 12.31 6.31 10.54
CA ARG A 577 12.49 5.63 11.82
C ARG A 577 11.32 5.90 12.77
N GLU A 578 10.88 7.15 12.88
CA GLU A 578 9.73 7.51 13.73
C GLU A 578 8.45 6.81 13.28
N ALA A 579 8.18 6.79 11.99
CA ALA A 579 7.01 6.10 11.44
C ALA A 579 7.04 4.58 11.72
N VAL A 580 8.21 3.94 11.57
CA VAL A 580 8.40 2.52 11.91
C VAL A 580 8.14 2.28 13.40
N VAL A 581 8.73 3.07 14.29
CA VAL A 581 8.54 2.90 15.74
C VAL A 581 7.08 3.04 16.15
N LEU A 582 6.40 4.06 15.64
CA LEU A 582 4.97 4.25 15.92
C LEU A 582 4.14 3.04 15.49
N GLU A 583 4.44 2.46 14.34
CA GLU A 583 3.72 1.29 13.84
C GLU A 583 4.07 0.02 14.61
N LEU A 584 5.35 -0.21 14.95
CA LEU A 584 5.76 -1.31 15.81
C LEU A 584 5.03 -1.28 17.15
N LEU A 585 5.02 -0.12 17.81
CA LEU A 585 4.40 0.04 19.13
C LEU A 585 2.87 -0.03 19.08
N SER A 586 2.24 0.54 18.07
CA SER A 586 0.78 0.56 17.98
C SER A 586 0.18 -0.76 17.48
N ARG A 587 0.94 -1.59 16.76
CA ARG A 587 0.45 -2.82 16.13
C ARG A 587 1.27 -4.04 16.53
N TYR A 588 2.47 -4.21 16.01
CA TYR A 588 3.19 -5.49 16.04
C TYR A 588 3.79 -5.85 17.40
N HIS A 589 3.96 -4.91 18.30
CA HIS A 589 4.34 -5.13 19.70
C HIS A 589 3.14 -5.08 20.65
N ASN A 590 1.97 -4.66 20.16
CA ASN A 590 0.77 -4.47 20.97
C ASN A 590 0.04 -5.81 21.20
N PRO A 591 -0.10 -6.28 22.46
CA PRO A 591 -0.75 -7.56 22.74
C PRO A 591 -2.20 -7.63 22.28
N GLU A 592 -2.97 -6.54 22.31
CA GLU A 592 -4.35 -6.53 21.84
C GLU A 592 -4.45 -6.71 20.32
N PHE A 593 -3.55 -6.09 19.56
CA PHE A 593 -3.45 -6.29 18.12
C PHE A 593 -3.06 -7.74 17.81
N ILE A 594 -2.07 -8.28 18.53
CA ILE A 594 -1.58 -9.66 18.34
C ILE A 594 -2.71 -10.65 18.65
N GLU A 595 -3.43 -10.49 19.77
CA GLU A 595 -4.55 -11.34 20.17
C GLU A 595 -5.67 -11.33 19.12
N ALA A 596 -6.01 -10.16 18.58
CA ALA A 596 -6.99 -10.04 17.50
C ALA A 596 -6.55 -10.81 16.25
N MET A 597 -5.27 -10.76 15.87
CA MET A 597 -4.74 -11.54 14.74
C MET A 597 -4.62 -13.03 15.04
N VAL A 598 -4.36 -13.42 16.28
CA VAL A 598 -4.38 -14.84 16.72
C VAL A 598 -5.77 -15.45 16.52
N SER A 599 -6.83 -14.69 16.75
CA SER A 599 -8.20 -15.18 16.53
C SER A 599 -8.51 -15.50 15.06
N GLU A 600 -7.72 -14.99 14.11
CA GLU A 600 -7.86 -15.24 12.66
C GLU A 600 -7.18 -16.53 12.17
N GLY A 601 -6.60 -17.32 13.08
CA GLY A 601 -6.05 -18.63 12.77
C GLY A 601 -4.95 -18.60 11.71
N TYR A 602 -5.11 -19.36 10.62
CA TYR A 602 -4.10 -19.47 9.56
C TYR A 602 -3.71 -18.12 8.93
N ASP A 603 -4.70 -17.25 8.68
CA ASP A 603 -4.45 -15.96 8.05
C ASP A 603 -3.73 -15.00 9.00
N GLY A 604 -4.01 -15.05 10.30
CA GLY A 604 -3.26 -14.31 11.31
C GLY A 604 -1.80 -14.75 11.40
N ALA A 605 -1.55 -16.08 11.39
CA ALA A 605 -0.19 -16.61 11.37
C ALA A 605 0.58 -16.17 10.11
N LYS A 606 -0.06 -16.23 8.95
CA LYS A 606 0.49 -15.75 7.67
C LYS A 606 0.77 -14.25 7.70
N TYR A 607 -0.08 -13.46 8.35
CA TYR A 607 0.11 -12.03 8.52
C TYR A 607 1.40 -11.72 9.28
N PHE A 608 1.64 -12.35 10.44
CA PHE A 608 2.87 -12.17 11.22
C PHE A 608 4.13 -12.55 10.44
N SER A 609 4.07 -13.65 9.68
CA SER A 609 5.16 -14.06 8.79
C SER A 609 5.48 -12.98 7.74
N ARG A 610 4.45 -12.35 7.13
CA ARG A 610 4.63 -11.26 6.17
C ARG A 610 5.25 -10.02 6.81
N ILE A 611 4.89 -9.69 8.04
CA ILE A 611 5.49 -8.55 8.75
C ILE A 611 6.97 -8.80 9.03
N ALA A 612 7.37 -10.02 9.38
CA ALA A 612 8.79 -10.38 9.50
C ALA A 612 9.55 -10.18 8.17
N ASP A 613 8.94 -10.56 7.05
CA ASP A 613 9.50 -10.32 5.72
C ASP A 613 9.64 -8.83 5.41
N ASN A 614 8.65 -8.02 5.76
CA ASN A 614 8.67 -6.58 5.53
C ASN A 614 9.67 -5.87 6.46
N GLN A 615 9.77 -6.28 7.73
CA GLN A 615 10.81 -5.78 8.66
C GLN A 615 12.20 -6.08 8.12
N PHE A 616 12.44 -7.31 7.64
CA PHE A 616 13.69 -7.66 6.98
C PHE A 616 13.92 -6.83 5.70
N GLY A 617 12.85 -6.58 4.94
CA GLY A 617 12.93 -5.72 3.75
C GLY A 617 13.39 -4.30 4.08
N TRP A 618 12.80 -3.67 5.08
CA TRP A 618 13.22 -2.35 5.56
C TRP A 618 14.65 -2.33 6.10
N ASP A 619 15.07 -3.38 6.79
CA ASP A 619 16.43 -3.54 7.30
C ASP A 619 17.47 -3.68 6.18
N VAL A 620 17.11 -4.30 5.05
CA VAL A 620 17.96 -4.39 3.86
C VAL A 620 18.14 -3.05 3.15
N VAL A 621 17.12 -2.22 3.12
CA VAL A 621 17.09 -1.04 2.23
C VAL A 621 17.25 0.30 2.96
N SER A 622 17.29 0.30 4.30
CA SER A 622 17.39 1.53 5.11
C SER A 622 17.93 1.26 6.51
N ASP A 623 18.24 2.33 7.22
CA ASP A 623 18.59 2.33 8.65
C ASP A 623 17.37 2.48 9.58
N ALA A 624 16.16 2.33 9.04
CA ALA A 624 14.92 2.51 9.82
C ALA A 624 14.67 1.38 10.84
N ILE A 625 15.29 0.21 10.69
CA ILE A 625 15.22 -0.94 11.59
C ILE A 625 16.52 -1.06 12.38
N THR A 626 16.42 -1.46 13.64
CA THR A 626 17.57 -1.62 14.55
C THR A 626 17.65 -3.03 15.13
N ALA A 627 18.79 -3.39 15.70
CA ALA A 627 18.98 -4.66 16.41
C ALA A 627 17.97 -4.83 17.57
N ASP A 628 17.61 -3.74 18.25
CA ASP A 628 16.62 -3.77 19.34
C ASP A 628 15.20 -4.10 18.86
N ASP A 629 14.82 -3.65 17.66
CA ASP A 629 13.53 -4.02 17.07
C ASP A 629 13.46 -5.52 16.78
N TRP A 630 14.53 -6.12 16.28
CA TRP A 630 14.62 -7.57 16.07
C TRP A 630 14.62 -8.36 17.36
N LYS A 631 15.31 -7.85 18.38
CA LYS A 631 15.28 -8.45 19.72
C LYS A 631 13.87 -8.46 20.31
N LYS A 632 13.18 -7.31 20.28
CA LYS A 632 11.79 -7.23 20.74
C LYS A 632 10.87 -8.14 19.96
N TYR A 633 11.06 -8.20 18.63
CA TYR A 633 10.29 -9.10 17.78
C TYR A 633 10.49 -10.57 18.16
N ALA A 634 11.73 -11.00 18.41
CA ALA A 634 12.03 -12.35 18.86
C ALA A 634 11.45 -12.65 20.26
N GLU A 635 11.55 -11.71 21.21
CA GLU A 635 10.94 -11.85 22.55
C GLU A 635 9.42 -12.04 22.46
N ILE A 636 8.73 -11.29 21.57
CA ILE A 636 7.28 -11.38 21.43
C ILE A 636 6.86 -12.64 20.72
N TYR A 637 7.39 -12.94 19.54
CA TYR A 637 6.88 -14.01 18.68
C TYR A 637 7.54 -15.36 18.88
N LEU A 638 8.79 -15.42 19.37
CA LEU A 638 9.50 -16.67 19.58
C LEU A 638 9.57 -17.10 21.06
N GLU A 639 9.59 -16.14 22.01
CA GLU A 639 9.60 -16.39 23.44
C GLU A 639 8.19 -16.26 24.08
N ASP A 640 7.21 -15.74 23.33
CA ASP A 640 5.84 -15.47 23.78
C ASP A 640 5.77 -14.54 24.99
N LYS A 641 6.46 -13.41 24.91
CA LYS A 641 6.59 -12.42 25.99
C LYS A 641 5.24 -11.98 26.61
N HIS A 642 4.20 -11.93 25.80
CA HIS A 642 2.86 -11.53 26.23
C HIS A 642 2.00 -12.68 26.74
N GLN A 643 2.51 -13.93 26.72
CA GLN A 643 1.83 -15.14 27.17
C GLN A 643 0.48 -15.38 26.44
N LEU A 644 0.47 -15.14 25.14
CA LEU A 644 -0.71 -15.31 24.28
C LEU A 644 -0.83 -16.73 23.68
N GLY A 645 0.06 -17.66 24.04
CA GLY A 645 0.08 -19.03 23.53
C GLY A 645 0.55 -19.10 22.08
N LEU A 646 1.45 -18.21 21.66
CA LEU A 646 1.85 -18.06 20.24
C LEU A 646 2.52 -19.32 19.69
N ARG A 647 3.25 -20.11 20.53
CA ARG A 647 3.85 -21.35 20.06
C ARG A 647 2.79 -22.36 19.62
N GLU A 648 1.79 -22.60 20.48
CA GLU A 648 0.67 -23.50 20.20
C GLU A 648 -0.17 -23.01 19.04
N PHE A 649 -0.38 -21.71 18.96
CA PHE A 649 -1.09 -21.06 17.85
C PHE A 649 -0.42 -21.35 16.50
N PHE A 650 0.88 -21.11 16.37
CA PHE A 650 1.60 -21.38 15.13
C PHE A 650 1.64 -22.89 14.81
N ASP A 651 1.87 -23.74 15.80
CA ASP A 651 1.88 -25.19 15.62
C ASP A 651 0.54 -25.74 15.10
N GLN A 652 -0.57 -25.16 15.52
CA GLN A 652 -1.92 -25.56 15.10
C GLN A 652 -2.33 -24.99 13.74
N HIS A 653 -1.99 -23.74 13.46
CA HIS A 653 -2.52 -23.03 12.31
C HIS A 653 -1.53 -22.92 11.14
N ASN A 654 -0.28 -22.55 11.40
CA ASN A 654 0.75 -22.44 10.36
C ASN A 654 2.18 -22.45 10.96
N PRO A 655 2.76 -23.62 11.19
CA PRO A 655 4.12 -23.74 11.74
C PRO A 655 5.18 -23.12 10.83
N HIS A 656 4.95 -23.09 9.52
CA HIS A 656 5.88 -22.47 8.57
C HIS A 656 5.93 -20.93 8.69
N ALA A 657 4.92 -20.30 9.27
CA ALA A 657 4.99 -18.89 9.62
C ALA A 657 6.01 -18.64 10.74
N LEU A 658 6.03 -19.49 11.77
CA LEU A 658 7.00 -19.41 12.86
C LEU A 658 8.43 -19.70 12.37
N GLU A 659 8.58 -20.71 11.50
CA GLU A 659 9.83 -21.03 10.81
C GLU A 659 10.37 -19.78 10.07
N ASN A 660 9.50 -19.09 9.30
CA ASN A 660 9.87 -17.87 8.57
C ASN A 660 10.30 -16.75 9.53
N ILE A 661 9.54 -16.47 10.58
CA ILE A 661 9.86 -15.45 11.58
C ILE A 661 11.25 -15.70 12.16
N ALA A 662 11.51 -16.92 12.63
CA ALA A 662 12.80 -17.29 13.21
C ALA A 662 13.94 -17.16 12.18
N SER A 663 13.68 -17.56 10.93
CA SER A 663 14.67 -17.45 9.85
C SER A 663 15.05 -15.98 9.55
N ARG A 664 14.10 -15.03 9.63
CA ARG A 664 14.40 -13.61 9.38
C ARG A 664 15.25 -12.97 10.46
N VAL A 665 15.04 -13.34 11.73
CA VAL A 665 15.92 -12.95 12.83
C VAL A 665 17.35 -13.45 12.60
N LEU A 666 17.51 -14.68 12.11
CA LEU A 666 18.84 -15.23 11.80
C LEU A 666 19.45 -14.58 10.56
N GLU A 667 18.65 -14.32 9.51
CA GLU A 667 19.12 -13.77 8.24
C GLU A 667 19.63 -12.34 8.37
N THR A 668 18.98 -11.49 9.18
CA THR A 668 19.45 -10.13 9.40
C THR A 668 20.87 -10.12 9.99
N HIS A 669 21.16 -11.00 10.95
CA HIS A 669 22.50 -11.16 11.51
C HIS A 669 23.49 -11.76 10.51
N ARG A 670 23.10 -12.85 9.82
CA ARG A 670 23.94 -13.53 8.83
C ARG A 670 24.37 -12.59 7.69
N LYS A 671 23.47 -11.72 7.25
CA LYS A 671 23.72 -10.72 6.21
C LYS A 671 24.57 -9.53 6.70
N GLY A 672 24.83 -9.43 8.00
CA GLY A 672 25.54 -8.31 8.60
C GLY A 672 24.75 -7.00 8.62
N LEU A 673 23.42 -7.09 8.51
CA LEU A 673 22.52 -5.91 8.59
C LEU A 673 22.47 -5.40 10.04
N GLN A 674 22.27 -6.32 10.99
CA GLN A 674 22.25 -6.02 12.42
C GLN A 674 23.15 -6.98 13.20
N GLU A 675 23.79 -6.48 14.26
CA GLU A 675 24.54 -7.30 15.22
C GLU A 675 23.62 -7.67 16.39
N LEU A 676 23.11 -8.92 16.38
CA LEU A 676 22.21 -9.42 17.42
C LEU A 676 22.99 -10.12 18.54
N ASP A 677 22.46 -10.03 19.78
CA ASP A 677 23.06 -10.72 20.92
C ASP A 677 22.88 -12.25 20.85
N GLY A 678 23.79 -12.97 21.55
CA GLY A 678 23.82 -14.44 21.54
C GLY A 678 22.51 -15.09 22.01
N LYS A 679 21.82 -14.51 23.00
CA LYS A 679 20.55 -15.04 23.51
C LYS A 679 19.46 -14.99 22.43
N THR A 680 19.35 -13.89 21.74
CA THR A 680 18.40 -13.71 20.63
C THR A 680 18.66 -14.69 19.50
N LEU A 681 19.93 -14.88 19.13
CA LEU A 681 20.33 -15.80 18.07
C LEU A 681 20.10 -17.27 18.46
N GLU A 682 20.43 -17.65 19.68
CA GLU A 682 20.18 -19.02 20.20
C GLU A 682 18.68 -19.34 20.25
N LEU A 683 17.85 -18.39 20.71
CA LEU A 683 16.39 -18.53 20.70
C LEU A 683 15.86 -18.74 19.28
N ALA A 684 16.23 -17.88 18.35
CA ALA A 684 15.77 -17.98 16.96
C ALA A 684 16.23 -19.28 16.30
N ALA A 685 17.49 -19.68 16.51
CA ALA A 685 18.04 -20.92 15.96
C ALA A 685 17.34 -22.18 16.53
N ARG A 686 17.07 -22.19 17.84
CA ARG A 686 16.35 -23.28 18.49
C ARG A 686 14.93 -23.42 17.93
N VAL A 687 14.17 -22.31 17.87
CA VAL A 687 12.80 -22.33 17.34
C VAL A 687 12.78 -22.76 15.87
N TYR A 688 13.71 -22.26 15.05
CA TYR A 688 13.85 -22.63 13.65
C TYR A 688 14.11 -24.13 13.46
N VAL A 689 15.11 -24.68 14.18
CA VAL A 689 15.50 -26.10 14.12
C VAL A 689 14.37 -27.01 14.61
N GLU A 690 13.74 -26.70 15.74
CA GLU A 690 12.64 -27.48 16.30
C GLU A 690 11.42 -27.52 15.38
N THR A 691 11.05 -26.36 14.82
CA THR A 691 9.89 -26.24 13.91
C THR A 691 10.11 -27.08 12.65
N ILE A 692 11.27 -26.97 12.00
CA ILE A 692 11.58 -27.80 10.83
C ILE A 692 11.68 -29.28 11.20
N ALA A 693 12.26 -29.61 12.34
CA ALA A 693 12.37 -31.01 12.82
C ALA A 693 11.00 -31.66 13.01
N GLN A 694 10.01 -30.90 13.43
CA GLN A 694 8.65 -31.37 13.72
C GLN A 694 7.73 -31.34 12.48
N HIS A 695 7.72 -30.26 11.71
CA HIS A 695 6.74 -29.99 10.65
C HIS A 695 7.31 -30.11 9.23
N GLY A 696 8.63 -30.19 9.07
CA GLY A 696 9.31 -30.14 7.78
C GLY A 696 9.65 -28.71 7.39
N ALA A 697 10.50 -28.54 6.37
CA ALA A 697 10.93 -27.23 5.89
C ALA A 697 9.93 -26.63 4.89
N ALA A 698 9.58 -25.37 5.07
CA ALA A 698 8.91 -24.59 4.02
C ALA A 698 9.91 -24.34 2.90
N CYS A 699 9.64 -24.84 1.69
CA CYS A 699 10.54 -24.61 0.54
C CYS A 699 10.36 -23.21 -0.06
N THR A 700 10.62 -22.20 0.76
CA THR A 700 10.88 -20.85 0.29
C THR A 700 12.33 -20.74 -0.20
N SER A 701 12.61 -19.77 -1.06
CA SER A 701 13.95 -19.64 -1.68
C SER A 701 15.06 -19.26 -0.70
N HIS A 702 14.75 -18.74 0.50
CA HIS A 702 15.78 -18.45 1.50
C HIS A 702 16.02 -19.63 2.46
N ILE A 703 15.04 -20.47 2.71
CA ILE A 703 15.14 -21.62 3.59
C ILE A 703 15.76 -22.81 2.86
N CYS A 704 15.17 -23.24 1.76
CA CYS A 704 15.65 -24.41 1.02
C CYS A 704 16.92 -24.16 0.21
N ASP A 705 17.13 -22.93 -0.26
CA ASP A 705 18.36 -22.52 -0.97
C ASP A 705 19.42 -21.94 -0.02
N GLY A 706 19.09 -21.71 1.25
CA GLY A 706 19.90 -21.03 2.26
C GLY A 706 20.86 -21.95 3.01
N ALA A 707 21.82 -22.57 2.32
CA ALA A 707 22.78 -23.49 2.97
C ALA A 707 23.54 -22.85 4.14
N GLU A 708 23.97 -21.59 4.01
CA GLU A 708 24.65 -20.85 5.08
C GLU A 708 23.75 -20.55 6.28
N LEU A 709 22.49 -20.18 6.04
CA LEU A 709 21.49 -19.98 7.09
C LEU A 709 21.30 -21.27 7.89
N ASN A 710 21.08 -22.39 7.19
CA ASN A 710 20.83 -23.69 7.83
C ASN A 710 22.03 -24.17 8.65
N ALA A 711 23.25 -23.99 8.13
CA ALA A 711 24.48 -24.34 8.85
C ALA A 711 24.70 -23.45 10.10
N MET A 712 24.39 -22.15 10.00
CA MET A 712 24.46 -21.23 11.14
C MET A 712 23.41 -21.58 12.19
N ALA A 713 22.19 -21.83 11.79
CA ALA A 713 21.08 -22.20 12.69
C ALA A 713 21.37 -23.51 13.44
N GLU A 714 21.89 -24.53 12.75
CA GLU A 714 22.28 -25.79 13.32
C GLU A 714 23.35 -25.60 14.41
N LYS A 715 24.41 -24.86 14.10
CA LYS A 715 25.52 -24.60 15.04
C LYS A 715 25.06 -23.83 16.28
N LEU A 716 24.24 -22.79 16.11
CA LEU A 716 23.72 -21.99 17.22
C LEU A 716 22.75 -22.77 18.09
N ALA A 717 21.87 -23.53 17.48
CA ALA A 717 20.91 -24.37 18.21
C ALA A 717 21.60 -25.52 19.00
N GLU A 718 22.64 -26.12 18.43
CA GLU A 718 23.46 -27.11 19.13
C GLU A 718 24.20 -26.48 20.33
N ALA A 719 24.78 -25.31 20.16
CA ALA A 719 25.48 -24.55 21.19
C ALA A 719 24.59 -24.18 22.38
N SER A 720 23.29 -23.92 22.14
CA SER A 720 22.35 -23.60 23.21
C SER A 720 22.15 -24.71 24.23
N GLY A 721 22.38 -25.99 23.86
CA GLY A 721 22.16 -27.16 24.72
C GLY A 721 20.70 -27.40 25.14
N GLN A 722 19.73 -26.70 24.53
CA GLN A 722 18.31 -26.70 24.91
C GLN A 722 17.39 -27.42 23.92
N LEU A 723 17.97 -28.10 22.92
CA LEU A 723 17.19 -28.83 21.92
C LEU A 723 16.58 -30.13 22.48
N ALA A 724 15.38 -30.44 21.99
CA ALA A 724 14.76 -31.73 22.24
C ALA A 724 15.60 -32.88 21.65
N ASP A 725 15.57 -34.06 22.30
CA ASP A 725 16.33 -35.25 21.88
C ASP A 725 16.11 -35.59 20.40
N GLY A 726 17.18 -35.71 19.65
CA GLY A 726 17.19 -36.05 18.24
C GLY A 726 16.63 -34.94 17.30
N ALA A 727 16.41 -33.72 17.78
CA ALA A 727 15.90 -32.63 16.97
C ALA A 727 16.84 -32.30 15.79
N LEU A 728 18.15 -32.22 16.02
CA LEU A 728 19.14 -31.94 14.96
C LEU A 728 19.12 -33.04 13.89
N GLU A 729 19.02 -34.30 14.26
CA GLU A 729 18.96 -35.39 13.29
C GLU A 729 17.68 -35.32 12.45
N ARG A 730 16.52 -34.99 13.07
CA ARG A 730 15.28 -34.81 12.35
C ARG A 730 15.34 -33.58 11.44
N PHE A 731 15.89 -32.46 11.90
CA PHE A 731 16.13 -31.24 11.12
C PHE A 731 16.92 -31.52 9.83
N ARG A 732 18.10 -32.15 9.96
CA ARG A 732 18.92 -32.56 8.82
C ARG A 732 18.14 -33.45 7.85
N ARG A 733 17.38 -34.42 8.35
CA ARG A 733 16.58 -35.34 7.56
C ARG A 733 15.45 -34.59 6.79
N GLN A 734 14.81 -33.64 7.41
CA GLN A 734 13.76 -32.84 6.76
C GLN A 734 14.33 -31.95 5.66
N LEU A 735 15.45 -31.29 5.89
CA LEU A 735 16.11 -30.48 4.86
C LEU A 735 16.58 -31.35 3.67
N LEU A 736 17.12 -32.54 3.89
CA LEU A 736 17.49 -33.43 2.79
C LEU A 736 16.30 -33.88 1.93
N ARG A 737 15.09 -33.93 2.48
CA ARG A 737 13.87 -34.24 1.74
C ARG A 737 13.46 -33.14 0.75
N THR A 738 13.97 -31.91 0.89
CA THR A 738 13.69 -30.81 -0.06
C THR A 738 14.33 -31.04 -1.43
N GLY A 739 15.24 -32.00 -1.55
CA GLY A 739 15.91 -32.34 -2.80
C GLY A 739 16.99 -31.33 -3.24
N ASN A 740 17.36 -30.37 -2.40
CA ASN A 740 18.42 -29.42 -2.70
C ASN A 740 19.80 -30.08 -2.54
N VAL A 741 20.48 -30.32 -3.67
CA VAL A 741 21.78 -31.01 -3.73
C VAL A 741 22.89 -30.20 -3.05
N GLU A 742 22.88 -28.90 -3.14
CA GLU A 742 23.90 -28.04 -2.50
C GLU A 742 23.74 -28.03 -0.98
N LEU A 743 22.51 -27.98 -0.50
CA LEU A 743 22.20 -28.11 0.92
C LEU A 743 22.63 -29.48 1.44
N ALA A 744 22.35 -30.55 0.68
CA ALA A 744 22.79 -31.89 1.03
C ALA A 744 24.33 -32.03 1.14
N LYS A 745 25.06 -31.38 0.23
CA LYS A 745 26.54 -31.37 0.30
C LYS A 745 27.06 -30.56 1.48
N ALA A 746 26.48 -29.40 1.76
CA ALA A 746 26.88 -28.53 2.86
C ALA A 746 26.66 -29.17 4.23
N MET A 747 25.63 -30.04 4.35
CA MET A 747 25.25 -30.74 5.58
C MET A 747 25.83 -32.15 5.69
N ALA A 748 26.59 -32.63 4.70
CA ALA A 748 27.23 -33.93 4.75
C ALA A 748 28.35 -33.96 5.83
N PRO A 749 28.42 -34.98 6.70
CA PRO A 749 29.57 -35.12 7.63
C PRO A 749 30.89 -35.13 6.85
N ALA A 750 31.89 -34.48 7.39
CA ALA A 750 33.24 -34.46 6.78
C ALA A 750 33.71 -35.90 6.55
N GLY A 751 33.71 -36.37 5.30
CA GLY A 751 34.11 -37.72 4.90
C GLY A 751 33.06 -38.56 4.13
N ALA A 752 31.84 -38.08 3.96
CA ALA A 752 30.81 -38.77 3.18
C ALA A 752 30.78 -38.22 1.73
N SER A 753 31.71 -38.69 0.87
CA SER A 753 31.78 -38.27 -0.53
C SER A 753 30.86 -38.99 -1.52
N ASP A 754 30.09 -40.00 -1.07
CA ASP A 754 29.26 -40.82 -1.94
C ASP A 754 27.84 -41.04 -1.37
N LEU A 755 27.00 -40.04 -1.41
CA LEU A 755 25.55 -40.25 -1.31
C LEU A 755 24.96 -40.37 -2.72
N PRO A 756 24.23 -41.48 -3.03
CA PRO A 756 23.56 -41.59 -4.31
C PRO A 756 22.51 -40.48 -4.42
N ALA A 757 22.47 -39.82 -5.60
CA ALA A 757 21.43 -38.85 -5.90
C ALA A 757 20.07 -39.54 -5.70
N ALA A 758 19.35 -39.15 -4.65
CA ALA A 758 17.96 -39.56 -4.48
C ALA A 758 17.20 -38.95 -5.68
N ALA A 759 16.72 -39.81 -6.55
CA ALA A 759 15.80 -39.40 -7.60
C ALA A 759 14.61 -38.67 -6.92
N PRO A 760 14.14 -37.56 -7.45
CA PRO A 760 12.97 -36.89 -6.91
C PRO A 760 11.81 -37.90 -6.94
N GLN A 761 11.34 -38.33 -5.77
CA GLN A 761 10.04 -38.97 -5.69
C GLN A 761 9.03 -37.92 -6.08
N ALA A 762 8.54 -38.02 -7.31
CA ALA A 762 7.32 -37.31 -7.68
C ALA A 762 6.29 -37.69 -6.59
N VAL A 763 5.81 -36.68 -5.86
CA VAL A 763 4.57 -36.82 -5.14
C VAL A 763 3.53 -37.07 -6.23
N GLU A 764 3.13 -38.33 -6.41
CA GLU A 764 1.95 -38.66 -7.18
C GLU A 764 0.78 -37.95 -6.47
N GLY A 765 0.48 -36.72 -6.96
CA GLY A 765 -0.82 -36.16 -6.74
C GLY A 765 -1.80 -37.21 -7.24
N GLN A 766 -2.75 -37.61 -6.38
CA GLN A 766 -3.83 -38.46 -6.80
C GLN A 766 -4.42 -37.87 -8.07
N VAL A 767 -4.08 -38.48 -9.20
CA VAL A 767 -4.75 -38.22 -10.46
C VAL A 767 -6.15 -38.77 -10.25
N MET A 768 -7.12 -37.87 -10.08
CA MET A 768 -8.52 -38.22 -10.20
C MET A 768 -8.66 -38.83 -11.61
N THR A 769 -8.84 -40.14 -11.66
CA THR A 769 -9.20 -40.81 -12.90
C THR A 769 -10.49 -40.20 -13.44
N PRO A 770 -10.51 -39.74 -14.70
CA PRO A 770 -11.76 -39.30 -15.30
C PRO A 770 -12.80 -40.42 -15.19
N PRO A 771 -14.09 -40.08 -15.00
CA PRO A 771 -15.14 -41.08 -15.08
C PRO A 771 -15.10 -41.77 -16.46
N GLU A 772 -15.31 -43.07 -16.47
CA GLU A 772 -15.38 -43.86 -17.70
C GLU A 772 -16.39 -43.24 -18.70
N PRO A 773 -16.05 -43.16 -20.00
CA PRO A 773 -16.95 -42.57 -21.00
C PRO A 773 -18.20 -43.40 -21.15
N ASP A 774 -19.35 -42.75 -21.13
CA ASP A 774 -20.65 -43.30 -21.43
C ASP A 774 -20.65 -43.99 -22.80
N PRO A 775 -20.96 -45.28 -22.93
CA PRO A 775 -20.90 -46.04 -24.19
C PRO A 775 -21.91 -45.59 -25.25
N GLY A 776 -22.70 -44.51 -25.03
CA GLY A 776 -23.69 -44.00 -26.00
C GLY A 776 -23.25 -42.78 -26.85
N ARG A 777 -22.05 -42.21 -26.67
CA ARG A 777 -21.62 -41.03 -27.43
C ARG A 777 -20.84 -41.39 -28.67
N GLN A 778 -21.39 -41.10 -29.83
CA GLN A 778 -20.69 -41.22 -31.14
C GLN A 778 -19.47 -40.30 -31.17
N THR A 779 -18.29 -40.87 -31.36
CA THR A 779 -17.03 -40.17 -31.60
C THR A 779 -17.02 -39.52 -32.96
N VAL A 780 -16.83 -38.20 -33.03
CA VAL A 780 -16.53 -37.50 -34.27
C VAL A 780 -15.06 -37.71 -34.60
N ASP A 781 -14.81 -38.26 -35.79
CA ASP A 781 -13.48 -38.56 -36.32
C ASP A 781 -12.68 -37.25 -36.54
N SER A 782 -11.58 -37.09 -35.84
CA SER A 782 -10.72 -35.89 -35.87
C SER A 782 -9.60 -35.94 -36.92
N SER A 783 -9.70 -36.80 -37.93
CA SER A 783 -8.65 -37.02 -38.92
C SER A 783 -8.81 -36.25 -40.24
N ALA A 784 -9.71 -35.28 -40.37
CA ALA A 784 -9.84 -34.46 -41.57
C ALA A 784 -8.83 -33.27 -41.56
N PRO A 785 -8.04 -33.06 -42.62
CA PRO A 785 -7.08 -31.95 -42.69
C PRO A 785 -7.80 -30.62 -42.90
N LEU A 786 -7.34 -29.58 -42.15
CA LEU A 786 -7.79 -28.21 -42.31
C LEU A 786 -7.46 -27.65 -43.69
N PRO A 787 -8.35 -26.88 -44.32
CA PRO A 787 -8.05 -26.24 -45.60
C PRO A 787 -6.98 -25.14 -45.47
N PRO A 788 -6.16 -24.85 -46.50
CA PRO A 788 -5.08 -23.89 -46.43
C PRO A 788 -5.60 -22.46 -46.34
N VAL A 789 -4.97 -21.69 -45.45
CA VAL A 789 -5.20 -20.24 -45.26
C VAL A 789 -4.66 -19.52 -46.51
N ALA A 790 -5.52 -18.83 -47.28
CA ALA A 790 -5.14 -18.00 -48.41
C ALA A 790 -4.46 -16.71 -47.86
N SER A 791 -3.27 -16.42 -48.38
CA SER A 791 -2.58 -15.15 -48.17
C SER A 791 -3.32 -14.04 -48.89
N ALA A 792 -3.86 -13.04 -48.17
CA ALA A 792 -4.37 -11.82 -48.78
C ALA A 792 -3.20 -10.86 -49.06
N GLY A 793 -2.95 -10.57 -50.31
CA GLY A 793 -2.06 -9.54 -50.80
C GLY A 793 -2.77 -8.18 -50.78
N ASP A 794 -1.95 -7.17 -50.68
CA ASP A 794 -2.30 -5.75 -50.70
C ASP A 794 -3.18 -5.34 -51.86
N ASP A 795 -4.27 -4.62 -51.56
CA ASP A 795 -4.82 -3.52 -52.33
C ASP A 795 -6.10 -3.00 -51.68
N LEU A 796 -5.99 -1.86 -50.98
CA LEU A 796 -7.14 -1.12 -50.48
C LEU A 796 -7.33 0.16 -51.28
N ASP A 797 -8.35 0.13 -52.16
CA ASP A 797 -8.91 1.35 -52.77
C ASP A 797 -10.08 1.87 -51.93
N PRO A 798 -10.06 3.14 -51.44
CA PRO A 798 -11.01 3.65 -50.46
C PRO A 798 -12.25 4.34 -51.03
N SER A 799 -12.77 3.91 -52.18
CA SER A 799 -13.94 4.55 -52.76
C SER A 799 -15.00 3.60 -53.27
N ARG A 800 -15.79 2.96 -52.39
CA ARG A 800 -17.16 2.51 -52.68
C ARG A 800 -17.89 1.98 -51.43
N PRO A 801 -19.12 2.46 -51.16
CA PRO A 801 -20.01 1.81 -50.21
C PRO A 801 -20.89 0.77 -50.91
N GLU A 802 -20.80 -0.48 -50.53
CA GLU A 802 -21.84 -1.49 -50.90
C GLU A 802 -22.51 -2.02 -49.62
N ALA A 803 -23.84 -1.84 -49.63
CA ALA A 803 -24.73 -2.37 -48.62
C ALA A 803 -25.02 -3.85 -48.92
N ALA A 804 -24.66 -4.74 -47.98
CA ALA A 804 -25.10 -6.12 -47.98
C ALA A 804 -26.31 -6.30 -47.07
N SER A 805 -27.45 -6.62 -47.64
CA SER A 805 -28.70 -6.98 -46.98
C SER A 805 -28.63 -8.38 -46.41
N VAL A 806 -28.75 -8.55 -45.12
CA VAL A 806 -29.06 -9.82 -44.46
C VAL A 806 -30.51 -9.80 -44.00
N SER A 807 -31.28 -10.73 -44.53
CA SER A 807 -32.72 -10.91 -44.22
C SER A 807 -32.86 -11.40 -42.77
N ALA A 808 -33.53 -10.63 -41.93
CA ALA A 808 -33.96 -11.04 -40.61
C ALA A 808 -35.45 -11.38 -40.60
N ALA A 809 -35.79 -12.53 -40.00
CA ALA A 809 -37.14 -12.91 -39.65
C ALA A 809 -37.69 -12.05 -38.52
N PRO A 810 -38.99 -11.79 -38.42
CA PRO A 810 -39.53 -10.79 -37.55
C PRO A 810 -39.73 -11.31 -36.11
N ARG A 811 -39.15 -10.63 -35.11
CA ARG A 811 -39.55 -10.73 -33.71
C ARG A 811 -40.17 -9.44 -33.25
N GLY A 812 -41.31 -9.56 -32.55
CA GLY A 812 -42.27 -8.57 -32.20
C GLY A 812 -41.79 -7.32 -31.49
N ASN A 813 -42.39 -6.29 -31.96
CA ASN A 813 -42.28 -4.90 -31.61
C ASN A 813 -43.01 -4.61 -30.31
N ARG A 814 -42.30 -4.37 -29.17
CA ARG A 814 -42.93 -3.84 -27.93
C ARG A 814 -42.05 -2.88 -27.09
N ASN A 815 -40.82 -2.60 -27.43
CA ASN A 815 -39.93 -1.82 -26.54
C ASN A 815 -39.55 -0.41 -27.02
N TRP A 816 -39.95 0.02 -28.21
CA TRP A 816 -39.62 1.35 -28.73
C TRP A 816 -40.42 2.48 -28.10
N LEU A 817 -41.68 2.23 -27.79
CA LEU A 817 -42.58 3.21 -27.17
C LEU A 817 -42.20 3.51 -25.70
N THR A 818 -41.69 2.53 -24.97
CA THR A 818 -41.22 2.71 -23.59
C THR A 818 -39.89 3.45 -23.51
N MET A 819 -38.95 3.22 -24.42
CA MET A 819 -37.69 3.99 -24.46
C MET A 819 -37.90 5.43 -24.94
N ALA A 820 -38.76 5.65 -25.93
CA ALA A 820 -39.10 6.99 -26.37
C ALA A 820 -39.85 7.80 -25.28
N ALA A 821 -40.72 7.16 -24.51
CA ALA A 821 -41.41 7.79 -23.37
C ALA A 821 -40.44 8.14 -22.24
N LEU A 822 -39.42 7.30 -21.96
CA LEU A 822 -38.42 7.57 -20.94
C LEU A 822 -37.50 8.75 -21.31
N ILE A 823 -37.12 8.86 -22.58
CA ILE A 823 -36.31 10.00 -23.08
C ILE A 823 -37.10 11.30 -23.04
N VAL A 824 -38.39 11.29 -23.35
CA VAL A 824 -39.26 12.47 -23.27
C VAL A 824 -39.51 12.89 -21.82
N VAL A 825 -39.68 11.94 -20.90
CA VAL A 825 -39.84 12.24 -19.46
C VAL A 825 -38.53 12.82 -18.87
N CYS A 826 -37.36 12.26 -19.23
CA CYS A 826 -36.09 12.83 -18.81
C CYS A 826 -35.84 14.24 -19.37
N ALA A 827 -36.19 14.50 -20.63
CA ALA A 827 -36.08 15.82 -21.22
C ALA A 827 -37.05 16.83 -20.59
N LEU A 828 -38.29 16.45 -20.27
CA LEU A 828 -39.27 17.30 -19.58
C LEU A 828 -38.88 17.61 -18.13
N VAL A 829 -38.31 16.68 -17.42
CA VAL A 829 -37.78 16.88 -16.05
C VAL A 829 -36.60 17.83 -16.08
N PHE A 830 -35.72 17.74 -17.09
CA PHE A 830 -34.58 18.63 -17.25
C PHE A 830 -34.99 20.07 -17.59
N VAL A 831 -35.97 20.25 -18.47
CA VAL A 831 -36.52 21.55 -18.84
C VAL A 831 -37.30 22.17 -17.69
N SER A 832 -38.10 21.41 -16.94
CA SER A 832 -38.84 21.92 -15.79
C SER A 832 -37.91 22.28 -14.61
N GLY A 833 -36.78 21.58 -14.43
CA GLY A 833 -35.73 21.92 -13.46
C GLY A 833 -35.03 23.24 -13.79
N MET A 834 -34.80 23.52 -15.06
CA MET A 834 -34.25 24.82 -15.53
C MET A 834 -35.20 25.99 -15.34
N PHE A 835 -36.50 25.79 -15.58
CA PHE A 835 -37.53 26.84 -15.36
C PHE A 835 -37.75 27.14 -13.87
N SER A 836 -37.67 26.16 -12.99
CA SER A 836 -37.73 26.35 -11.53
C SER A 836 -36.58 27.18 -10.98
N ARG A 837 -35.39 27.05 -11.55
CA ARG A 837 -34.21 27.89 -11.17
C ARG A 837 -34.30 29.32 -11.67
N ALA A 838 -34.86 29.55 -12.86
CA ALA A 838 -34.99 30.91 -13.44
C ALA A 838 -36.01 31.77 -12.69
N VAL A 839 -37.01 31.19 -12.03
CA VAL A 839 -38.05 31.94 -11.29
C VAL A 839 -37.60 32.32 -9.88
N ARG A 840 -36.56 31.67 -9.30
CA ARG A 840 -36.07 31.97 -7.94
C ARG A 840 -34.96 33.03 -7.86
N SER A 841 -34.50 33.60 -8.96
CA SER A 841 -33.40 34.59 -9.01
C SER A 841 -33.86 36.02 -9.32
N ARG A 842 -35.02 36.49 -8.90
CA ARG A 842 -35.35 37.94 -8.96
C ARG A 842 -35.16 38.56 -7.56
N PRO A 843 -34.30 39.58 -7.40
CA PRO A 843 -34.16 40.29 -6.14
C PRO A 843 -35.38 41.19 -5.93
N THR A 844 -36.01 41.06 -4.78
CA THR A 844 -37.00 42.02 -4.30
C THR A 844 -36.28 43.25 -3.74
N THR A 845 -36.28 44.35 -4.51
CA THR A 845 -36.09 45.69 -3.97
C THR A 845 -37.37 46.18 -3.33
N ARG A 846 -37.32 46.56 -2.06
CA ARG A 846 -38.35 47.42 -1.45
C ARG A 846 -37.71 48.72 -0.97
N PRO A 847 -38.51 49.80 -0.92
CA PRO A 847 -38.07 51.16 -0.75
C PRO A 847 -37.53 51.48 0.63
#